data_b903aaaf534053ec42d52253f3717bd3
#
_entry.id   b903aaaf534053ec42d52253f3717bd3
#
_cell.length_a   1.000
_cell.length_b   1.000
_cell.length_c   1.000
_cell.angle_alpha   90.00
_cell.angle_beta   90.00
_cell.angle_gamma   90.00
#
_symmetry.space_group_name_H-M   'P 1'
#
loop_
_entity.id
_entity.type
_entity.pdbx_description
1 polymer ?
#
loop_
_entity_poly.entity_id
_entity_poly.type
_entity_poly.pdbx_seq_one_letter_code
_entity_poly.pdbx_strand_id
1 'polypeptide(L)'
;FETLARDPELEGWQGLGFVLQAYQKRAPHTAKWLIGLARETNRRLMVRLVKGAYWDAEIKNAQELGLESYPVFTRKANTDLCYQQCATLLLDAHTEIFPQFATHNAYTASMILALAGDREFEFQRLHGMGHILFAKLQARIQEQGNKPLAVRVYAPVGNHSNLLPYLVRRLLENGANSSFVNRFLDRQTPVEELVEDTRTQVTSTFPYQHKMIPVPEQLFTIADEDRKNSKGIDLDSPLETQQLLNKMAQTPELTAQPIIDGQLIEGEMHSAYNPANKQQLIGHYCNASQDDMLRALDSTHAAQPNWNKAGHQTRTNILNKVADLMERDCEKLMGIIAVEGGRTLGDGISEVREAIDFCRYYALQARLLDGMAGHGVFLCISPWNFPLAIFVGQIAAALAAGNTVIAKPAAQTPAIATSTIKLFHEAGIPGAVLQLLLGSGSQIGKLLISDSRIAGIAFTGSTETAQRINQQLATRPGNPIPFIAETGGQNCMVVDSTALPEQVVDDVITSAFESAGQRCSALRVMFIQDDIADNTLQMLAGAMLSMTAGDPRELASDLGPVIDRGAQTELQAHIDRMHREAKFIAKVELDSSHSNGSYVTPHVFEIDSLDQLTEEVFGPVLHVIRYSSDQLSSVIKQINDTGYGLTLGIHSRIEAFAETVYRNTIAGNTY
;
A
#
# COMPACT_ATOMS: atom_id res chain seq x y z
N PHE A 1 -17.01 8.03 15.91
CA PHE A 1 -18.31 8.69 16.09
C PHE A 1 -19.12 8.07 17.22
N GLU A 2 -19.21 6.74 17.30
CA GLU A 2 -19.92 6.03 18.38
C GLU A 2 -19.35 6.38 19.76
N THR A 3 -18.03 6.41 19.92
CA THR A 3 -17.35 6.82 21.16
C THR A 3 -17.82 8.20 21.63
N LEU A 4 -17.84 9.18 20.70
CA LEU A 4 -18.36 10.52 21.02
C LEU A 4 -19.86 10.53 21.34
N ALA A 5 -20.65 9.72 20.63
CA ALA A 5 -22.08 9.63 20.88
C ALA A 5 -22.39 9.05 22.27
N ARG A 6 -21.50 8.23 22.81
CA ARG A 6 -21.60 7.59 24.15
C ARG A 6 -20.88 8.38 25.24
N ASP A 7 -20.19 9.48 24.89
CA ASP A 7 -19.41 10.28 25.83
C ASP A 7 -20.35 11.01 26.83
N PRO A 8 -20.20 10.80 28.15
CA PRO A 8 -21.00 11.47 29.15
C PRO A 8 -20.84 13.01 29.15
N GLU A 9 -19.67 13.53 28.77
CA GLU A 9 -19.44 14.98 28.72
C GLU A 9 -20.29 15.69 27.64
N LEU A 10 -20.75 14.92 26.63
CA LEU A 10 -21.63 15.41 25.58
C LEU A 10 -23.11 15.12 25.84
N GLU A 11 -23.48 14.64 27.04
CA GLU A 11 -24.87 14.37 27.37
C GLU A 11 -25.74 15.65 27.28
N GLY A 12 -26.91 15.51 26.65
CA GLY A 12 -27.84 16.63 26.42
C GLY A 12 -27.47 17.55 25.27
N TRP A 13 -26.26 17.48 24.71
CA TRP A 13 -25.90 18.26 23.55
C TRP A 13 -26.41 17.61 22.25
N GLN A 14 -27.21 18.35 21.47
CA GLN A 14 -27.82 17.86 20.24
C GLN A 14 -27.08 18.31 18.95
N GLY A 15 -25.89 18.89 19.09
CA GLY A 15 -25.08 19.37 17.96
C GLY A 15 -24.19 18.31 17.33
N LEU A 16 -24.14 17.07 17.85
CA LEU A 16 -23.34 16.00 17.29
C LEU A 16 -23.91 15.54 15.96
N GLY A 17 -23.10 15.58 14.90
CA GLY A 17 -23.54 15.27 13.54
C GLY A 17 -22.60 14.38 12.76
N PHE A 18 -23.16 13.66 11.79
CA PHE A 18 -22.47 12.75 10.89
C PHE A 18 -22.75 13.08 9.43
N VAL A 19 -21.77 12.92 8.53
CA VAL A 19 -21.97 13.08 7.09
C VAL A 19 -22.12 11.71 6.44
N LEU A 20 -23.29 11.44 5.85
CA LEU A 20 -23.59 10.21 5.12
C LEU A 20 -23.46 10.45 3.61
N GLN A 21 -22.62 9.67 2.95
CA GLN A 21 -22.32 9.79 1.53
C GLN A 21 -23.03 8.69 0.73
N ALA A 22 -24.01 9.05 -0.07
CA ALA A 22 -24.86 8.10 -0.79
C ALA A 22 -24.18 7.37 -1.96
N TYR A 23 -23.00 7.83 -2.41
CA TYR A 23 -22.25 7.10 -3.43
C TYR A 23 -21.62 5.80 -2.87
N GLN A 24 -21.55 5.65 -1.55
CA GLN A 24 -21.07 4.41 -0.92
C GLN A 24 -22.18 3.35 -0.90
N LYS A 25 -21.85 2.13 -1.30
CA LYS A 25 -22.78 1.00 -1.31
C LYS A 25 -23.31 0.66 0.09
N ARG A 26 -22.54 0.93 1.14
CA ARG A 26 -22.91 0.72 2.55
C ARG A 26 -23.80 1.82 3.14
N ALA A 27 -24.06 2.94 2.42
CA ALA A 27 -24.75 4.09 2.98
C ALA A 27 -26.13 3.78 3.62
N PRO A 28 -27.00 2.91 3.03
CA PRO A 28 -28.27 2.54 3.68
C PRO A 28 -28.08 1.77 5.00
N HIS A 29 -27.04 0.96 5.11
CA HIS A 29 -26.71 0.24 6.34
C HIS A 29 -26.17 1.20 7.41
N THR A 30 -25.31 2.14 7.02
CA THR A 30 -24.81 3.21 7.90
C THR A 30 -25.95 4.09 8.42
N ALA A 31 -26.95 4.42 7.57
CA ALA A 31 -28.14 5.13 8.02
C ALA A 31 -28.91 4.36 9.11
N LYS A 32 -29.12 3.07 8.92
CA LYS A 32 -29.78 2.21 9.92
C LYS A 32 -28.97 2.11 11.23
N TRP A 33 -27.65 2.00 11.13
CA TRP A 33 -26.77 2.00 12.30
C TRP A 33 -26.84 3.32 13.08
N LEU A 34 -26.83 4.47 12.39
CA LEU A 34 -26.97 5.79 13.01
C LEU A 34 -28.34 5.92 13.75
N ILE A 35 -29.42 5.41 13.16
CA ILE A 35 -30.74 5.38 13.79
C ILE A 35 -30.72 4.50 15.06
N GLY A 36 -30.08 3.33 14.99
CA GLY A 36 -29.88 2.46 16.15
C GLY A 36 -29.09 3.13 17.27
N LEU A 37 -27.96 3.75 16.92
CA LEU A 37 -27.11 4.48 17.85
C LEU A 37 -27.86 5.64 18.52
N ALA A 38 -28.64 6.41 17.76
CA ALA A 38 -29.47 7.49 18.28
C ALA A 38 -30.45 6.99 19.36
N ARG A 39 -31.09 5.83 19.12
CA ARG A 39 -32.00 5.17 20.08
C ARG A 39 -31.27 4.71 21.34
N GLU A 40 -30.15 4.01 21.18
CA GLU A 40 -29.35 3.48 22.29
C GLU A 40 -28.81 4.59 23.19
N THR A 41 -28.40 5.71 22.61
CA THR A 41 -27.83 6.86 23.34
C THR A 41 -28.87 7.89 23.75
N ASN A 42 -30.16 7.69 23.42
CA ASN A 42 -31.25 8.63 23.65
C ASN A 42 -30.92 10.05 23.12
N ARG A 43 -30.29 10.14 21.94
CA ARG A 43 -29.89 11.40 21.28
C ARG A 43 -30.67 11.59 20.00
N ARG A 44 -30.87 12.83 19.61
CA ARG A 44 -31.29 13.18 18.26
C ARG A 44 -30.06 13.58 17.45
N LEU A 45 -29.57 12.71 16.59
CA LEU A 45 -28.35 12.92 15.81
C LEU A 45 -28.61 13.77 14.56
N MET A 46 -27.73 14.70 14.26
CA MET A 46 -27.75 15.43 13.00
C MET A 46 -27.11 14.58 11.90
N VAL A 47 -27.81 14.32 10.80
CA VAL A 47 -27.24 13.55 9.68
C VAL A 47 -27.32 14.34 8.40
N ARG A 48 -26.15 14.77 7.91
CA ARG A 48 -26.00 15.44 6.65
C ARG A 48 -25.86 14.43 5.51
N LEU A 49 -26.89 14.32 4.67
CA LEU A 49 -26.86 13.47 3.50
C LEU A 49 -26.31 14.22 2.29
N VAL A 50 -25.26 13.67 1.70
CA VAL A 50 -24.62 14.15 0.46
C VAL A 50 -24.54 13.01 -0.57
N LYS A 51 -24.32 13.32 -1.85
CA LYS A 51 -24.07 12.28 -2.86
C LYS A 51 -22.68 11.68 -2.71
N GLY A 52 -21.66 12.51 -2.51
CA GLY A 52 -20.24 12.15 -2.32
C GLY A 52 -19.34 13.07 -3.12
N ALA A 53 -18.15 13.35 -2.62
CA ALA A 53 -17.26 14.37 -3.17
C ALA A 53 -15.90 13.83 -3.67
N TYR A 54 -15.52 12.61 -3.31
CA TYR A 54 -14.18 12.05 -3.57
C TYR A 54 -14.24 10.73 -4.36
N TRP A 55 -15.15 10.65 -5.31
CA TRP A 55 -15.41 9.45 -6.08
C TRP A 55 -14.16 8.91 -6.79
N ASP A 56 -13.35 9.80 -7.39
CA ASP A 56 -12.13 9.43 -8.10
C ASP A 56 -11.10 8.79 -7.16
N ALA A 57 -10.92 9.35 -5.96
CA ALA A 57 -10.03 8.80 -4.94
C ALA A 57 -10.48 7.42 -4.47
N GLU A 58 -11.78 7.22 -4.22
CA GLU A 58 -12.34 5.92 -3.82
C GLU A 58 -12.13 4.85 -4.90
N ILE A 59 -12.28 5.22 -6.18
CA ILE A 59 -12.02 4.31 -7.31
C ILE A 59 -10.54 3.96 -7.37
N LYS A 60 -9.65 4.97 -7.33
CA LYS A 60 -8.20 4.79 -7.38
C LYS A 60 -7.71 3.93 -6.22
N ASN A 61 -8.09 4.26 -5.00
CA ASN A 61 -7.69 3.52 -3.81
C ASN A 61 -8.12 2.04 -3.88
N ALA A 62 -9.35 1.76 -4.32
CA ALA A 62 -9.82 0.39 -4.48
C ALA A 62 -9.01 -0.39 -5.54
N GLN A 63 -8.56 0.28 -6.61
CA GLN A 63 -7.69 -0.32 -7.62
C GLN A 63 -6.29 -0.59 -7.07
N GLU A 64 -5.69 0.35 -6.37
CA GLU A 64 -4.37 0.22 -5.74
C GLU A 64 -4.36 -0.88 -4.66
N LEU A 65 -5.40 -0.93 -3.84
CA LEU A 65 -5.57 -1.96 -2.82
C LEU A 65 -5.97 -3.33 -3.39
N GLY A 66 -6.32 -3.43 -4.68
CA GLY A 66 -6.71 -4.68 -5.31
C GLY A 66 -8.00 -5.27 -4.72
N LEU A 67 -8.96 -4.43 -4.29
CA LEU A 67 -10.20 -4.89 -3.67
C LEU A 67 -11.05 -5.70 -4.67
N GLU A 68 -11.91 -6.58 -4.17
CA GLU A 68 -12.81 -7.38 -5.01
C GLU A 68 -13.78 -6.52 -5.82
N SER A 69 -14.20 -5.39 -5.26
CA SER A 69 -15.11 -4.44 -5.89
C SER A 69 -14.92 -3.04 -5.33
N TYR A 70 -15.47 -2.04 -6.00
CA TYR A 70 -15.46 -0.66 -5.51
C TYR A 70 -16.41 -0.48 -4.33
N PRO A 71 -16.01 0.24 -3.27
CA PRO A 71 -16.90 0.59 -2.16
C PRO A 71 -17.99 1.58 -2.58
N VAL A 72 -17.80 2.26 -3.71
CA VAL A 72 -18.71 3.25 -4.29
C VAL A 72 -19.41 2.73 -5.55
N PHE A 73 -20.54 3.35 -5.90
CA PHE A 73 -21.20 3.06 -7.17
C PHE A 73 -20.42 3.64 -8.34
N THR A 74 -20.29 2.86 -9.41
CA THR A 74 -19.60 3.28 -10.65
C THR A 74 -20.52 4.01 -11.63
N ARG A 75 -21.84 4.06 -11.36
CA ARG A 75 -22.84 4.80 -12.15
C ARG A 75 -23.56 5.80 -11.26
N LYS A 76 -23.70 7.04 -11.76
CA LYS A 76 -24.38 8.11 -11.04
C LYS A 76 -25.83 7.80 -10.70
N ALA A 77 -26.58 7.12 -11.58
CA ALA A 77 -27.96 6.74 -11.33
C ALA A 77 -28.12 5.88 -10.07
N ASN A 78 -27.16 4.97 -9.80
CA ASN A 78 -27.17 4.14 -8.60
C ASN A 78 -26.95 4.99 -7.33
N THR A 79 -26.08 5.99 -7.39
CA THR A 79 -25.88 6.96 -6.31
C THR A 79 -27.16 7.77 -6.07
N ASP A 80 -27.83 8.22 -7.13
CA ASP A 80 -29.06 9.00 -7.02
C ASP A 80 -30.19 8.16 -6.38
N LEU A 81 -30.33 6.89 -6.75
CA LEU A 81 -31.30 5.97 -6.14
C LEU A 81 -30.97 5.68 -4.67
N CYS A 82 -29.70 5.45 -4.34
CA CYS A 82 -29.23 5.26 -2.97
C CYS A 82 -29.49 6.52 -2.11
N TYR A 83 -29.30 7.71 -2.68
CA TYR A 83 -29.62 8.98 -2.01
C TYR A 83 -31.11 9.06 -1.64
N GLN A 84 -32.00 8.68 -2.57
CA GLN A 84 -33.46 8.65 -2.30
C GLN A 84 -33.79 7.68 -1.17
N GLN A 85 -33.21 6.48 -1.19
CA GLN A 85 -33.40 5.47 -0.14
C GLN A 85 -32.91 5.99 1.23
N CYS A 86 -31.70 6.56 1.29
CA CYS A 86 -31.17 7.14 2.52
C CYS A 86 -32.04 8.31 3.01
N ALA A 87 -32.48 9.21 2.12
CA ALA A 87 -33.38 10.30 2.47
C ALA A 87 -34.68 9.81 3.11
N THR A 88 -35.29 8.76 2.54
CA THR A 88 -36.50 8.13 3.10
C THR A 88 -36.22 7.57 4.51
N LEU A 89 -35.13 6.79 4.68
CA LEU A 89 -34.77 6.23 5.98
C LEU A 89 -34.58 7.29 7.06
N LEU A 90 -33.87 8.38 6.71
CA LEU A 90 -33.62 9.48 7.66
C LEU A 90 -34.88 10.28 8.00
N LEU A 91 -35.75 10.53 7.03
CA LEU A 91 -37.04 11.20 7.24
C LEU A 91 -37.99 10.35 8.07
N ASP A 92 -38.04 9.03 7.85
CA ASP A 92 -38.89 8.13 8.63
C ASP A 92 -38.46 8.03 10.09
N ALA A 93 -37.17 8.22 10.35
CA ALA A 93 -36.58 8.25 11.70
C ALA A 93 -36.46 9.68 12.28
N HIS A 94 -37.40 10.60 11.98
CA HIS A 94 -37.31 12.04 12.31
C HIS A 94 -37.29 12.32 13.84
N THR A 95 -37.63 11.39 14.66
CA THR A 95 -37.53 11.48 16.14
C THR A 95 -36.09 11.24 16.62
N GLU A 96 -35.38 10.34 15.97
CA GLU A 96 -34.00 9.97 16.29
C GLU A 96 -32.98 10.78 15.51
N ILE A 97 -33.34 11.22 14.30
CA ILE A 97 -32.47 11.91 13.36
C ILE A 97 -33.03 13.29 13.03
N PHE A 98 -32.15 14.30 13.00
CA PHE A 98 -32.42 15.56 12.33
C PHE A 98 -31.78 15.54 10.94
N PRO A 99 -32.56 15.30 9.85
CA PRO A 99 -31.99 15.21 8.51
C PRO A 99 -31.55 16.55 7.97
N GLN A 100 -30.35 16.58 7.35
CA GLN A 100 -29.78 17.76 6.69
C GLN A 100 -29.45 17.36 5.25
N PHE A 101 -30.13 17.94 4.27
CA PHE A 101 -29.98 17.57 2.86
C PHE A 101 -29.11 18.60 2.13
N ALA A 102 -27.87 18.24 1.82
CA ALA A 102 -26.96 19.09 1.07
C ALA A 102 -27.08 18.79 -0.44
N THR A 103 -27.68 19.73 -1.18
CA THR A 103 -27.89 19.57 -2.64
C THR A 103 -28.03 20.93 -3.33
N HIS A 104 -27.60 20.99 -4.60
CA HIS A 104 -27.86 22.08 -5.53
C HIS A 104 -28.70 21.61 -6.75
N ASN A 105 -29.19 20.37 -6.70
CA ASN A 105 -29.98 19.75 -7.76
C ASN A 105 -31.47 19.96 -7.50
N ALA A 106 -32.17 20.61 -8.44
CA ALA A 106 -33.58 20.95 -8.31
C ALA A 106 -34.50 19.73 -8.21
N TYR A 107 -34.21 18.65 -8.98
CA TYR A 107 -34.95 17.41 -8.90
C TYR A 107 -34.83 16.78 -7.51
N THR A 108 -33.60 16.67 -7.01
CA THR A 108 -33.33 16.14 -5.66
C THR A 108 -34.04 16.95 -4.58
N ALA A 109 -33.98 18.30 -4.65
CA ALA A 109 -34.65 19.16 -3.67
C ALA A 109 -36.18 18.99 -3.71
N SER A 110 -36.78 18.91 -4.91
CA SER A 110 -38.20 18.69 -5.08
C SER A 110 -38.66 17.31 -4.58
N MET A 111 -37.86 16.27 -4.83
CA MET A 111 -38.07 14.92 -4.34
C MET A 111 -38.04 14.87 -2.79
N ILE A 112 -37.09 15.53 -2.15
CA ILE A 112 -37.01 15.61 -0.69
C ILE A 112 -38.27 16.30 -0.13
N LEU A 113 -38.70 17.42 -0.72
CA LEU A 113 -39.94 18.09 -0.30
C LEU A 113 -41.18 17.18 -0.40
N ALA A 114 -41.30 16.42 -1.48
CA ALA A 114 -42.37 15.50 -1.65
C ALA A 114 -42.36 14.32 -0.63
N LEU A 115 -41.16 13.85 -0.27
CA LEU A 115 -40.98 12.78 0.72
C LEU A 115 -41.17 13.27 2.15
N ALA A 116 -40.73 14.50 2.46
CA ALA A 116 -40.71 15.01 3.83
C ALA A 116 -42.09 15.24 4.42
N GLY A 117 -43.07 15.72 3.64
CA GLY A 117 -44.38 16.14 4.16
C GLY A 117 -44.19 17.19 5.25
N ASP A 118 -44.75 16.96 6.43
CA ASP A 118 -44.65 17.87 7.60
C ASP A 118 -43.46 17.59 8.50
N ARG A 119 -42.59 16.63 8.16
CA ARG A 119 -41.41 16.27 8.96
C ARG A 119 -40.35 17.37 8.96
N GLU A 120 -39.69 17.54 10.10
CA GLU A 120 -38.65 18.54 10.29
C GLU A 120 -37.34 18.10 9.64
N PHE A 121 -36.73 19.00 8.84
CA PHE A 121 -35.41 18.85 8.23
C PHE A 121 -34.87 20.21 7.81
N GLU A 122 -33.61 20.28 7.39
CA GLU A 122 -33.05 21.45 6.74
C GLU A 122 -32.36 21.11 5.41
N PHE A 123 -32.38 22.06 4.48
CA PHE A 123 -31.49 22.05 3.35
C PHE A 123 -30.17 22.72 3.69
N GLN A 124 -29.10 22.26 3.05
CA GLN A 124 -27.80 22.89 3.14
C GLN A 124 -27.29 23.26 1.74
N ARG A 125 -26.76 24.47 1.59
CA ARG A 125 -26.13 24.91 0.36
C ARG A 125 -24.80 25.60 0.64
N LEU A 126 -23.89 25.55 -0.33
CA LEU A 126 -22.63 26.27 -0.29
C LEU A 126 -22.86 27.75 -0.57
N HIS A 127 -22.11 28.63 0.10
CA HIS A 127 -22.10 30.07 -0.20
C HIS A 127 -21.72 30.28 -1.68
N GLY A 128 -22.42 31.18 -2.34
CA GLY A 128 -22.25 31.43 -3.78
C GLY A 128 -22.98 30.48 -4.72
N MET A 129 -23.51 29.34 -4.24
CA MET A 129 -24.19 28.33 -5.06
C MET A 129 -25.65 28.10 -4.62
N GLY A 130 -26.51 27.72 -5.56
CA GLY A 130 -27.89 27.32 -5.29
C GLY A 130 -28.83 28.43 -4.83
N HIS A 131 -28.40 29.69 -4.81
CA HIS A 131 -29.22 30.83 -4.32
C HIS A 131 -30.57 30.94 -5.05
N ILE A 132 -30.53 30.90 -6.37
CA ILE A 132 -31.75 31.05 -7.20
C ILE A 132 -32.71 29.86 -6.98
N LEU A 133 -32.18 28.66 -6.87
CA LEU A 133 -32.96 27.44 -6.61
C LEU A 133 -33.76 27.59 -5.30
N PHE A 134 -33.07 27.85 -4.22
CA PHE A 134 -33.70 27.94 -2.90
C PHE A 134 -34.61 29.17 -2.74
N ALA A 135 -34.29 30.30 -3.37
CA ALA A 135 -35.19 31.44 -3.40
C ALA A 135 -36.52 31.10 -4.11
N LYS A 136 -36.47 30.42 -5.25
CA LYS A 136 -37.69 29.98 -5.97
C LYS A 136 -38.48 28.90 -5.20
N LEU A 137 -37.80 27.94 -4.57
CA LEU A 137 -38.47 26.95 -3.71
C LEU A 137 -39.16 27.63 -2.52
N GLN A 138 -38.50 28.56 -1.88
CA GLN A 138 -39.07 29.34 -0.76
C GLN A 138 -40.32 30.10 -1.17
N ALA A 139 -40.28 30.83 -2.31
CA ALA A 139 -41.42 31.55 -2.83
C ALA A 139 -42.60 30.63 -3.09
N ARG A 140 -42.37 29.49 -3.75
CA ARG A 140 -43.43 28.52 -4.06
C ARG A 140 -44.05 27.90 -2.81
N ILE A 141 -43.26 27.62 -1.77
CA ILE A 141 -43.79 27.08 -0.51
C ILE A 141 -44.63 28.14 0.23
N GLN A 142 -44.19 29.40 0.21
CA GLN A 142 -44.97 30.51 0.77
C GLN A 142 -46.30 30.73 0.05
N GLU A 143 -46.32 30.65 -1.30
CA GLU A 143 -47.52 30.69 -2.10
C GLU A 143 -48.56 29.61 -1.75
N GLN A 144 -48.05 28.42 -1.33
CA GLN A 144 -48.88 27.29 -0.88
C GLN A 144 -49.33 27.41 0.58
N GLY A 145 -48.94 28.46 1.30
CA GLY A 145 -49.28 28.67 2.70
C GLY A 145 -48.52 27.77 3.69
N ASN A 146 -47.43 27.15 3.26
CA ASN A 146 -46.61 26.27 4.08
C ASN A 146 -45.54 27.06 4.86
N LYS A 147 -44.99 26.43 5.92
CA LYS A 147 -43.88 27.00 6.72
C LYS A 147 -42.66 27.29 5.85
N PRO A 148 -41.87 28.36 6.13
CA PRO A 148 -40.64 28.64 5.44
C PRO A 148 -39.65 27.48 5.53
N LEU A 149 -38.91 27.21 4.44
CA LEU A 149 -37.84 26.22 4.43
C LEU A 149 -36.67 26.63 5.30
N ALA A 150 -36.17 25.74 6.14
CA ALA A 150 -34.89 25.91 6.79
C ALA A 150 -33.78 25.64 5.76
N VAL A 151 -33.00 26.70 5.43
CA VAL A 151 -31.86 26.59 4.51
C VAL A 151 -30.62 27.13 5.20
N ARG A 152 -29.70 26.23 5.50
CA ARG A 152 -28.38 26.61 6.06
C ARG A 152 -27.40 26.88 4.95
N VAL A 153 -26.70 28.01 5.04
CA VAL A 153 -25.62 28.36 4.13
C VAL A 153 -24.30 28.11 4.84
N TYR A 154 -23.44 27.31 4.27
CA TYR A 154 -22.09 27.09 4.79
C TYR A 154 -21.05 27.65 3.83
N ALA A 155 -19.95 28.17 4.39
CA ALA A 155 -18.83 28.71 3.66
C ALA A 155 -17.54 28.23 4.32
N PRO A 156 -16.53 27.85 3.53
CA PRO A 156 -15.19 27.64 4.08
C PRO A 156 -14.62 28.98 4.55
N VAL A 157 -13.87 28.94 5.64
CA VAL A 157 -13.17 30.12 6.21
C VAL A 157 -11.68 29.79 6.22
N GLY A 158 -10.88 30.70 5.71
CA GLY A 158 -9.42 30.56 5.65
C GLY A 158 -8.78 31.62 4.78
N ASN A 159 -7.47 31.56 4.64
CA ASN A 159 -6.73 32.42 3.72
C ASN A 159 -6.87 31.94 2.26
N HIS A 160 -6.34 32.71 1.32
CA HIS A 160 -6.45 32.40 -0.11
C HIS A 160 -5.82 31.06 -0.48
N SER A 161 -4.68 30.69 0.11
CA SER A 161 -3.99 29.42 -0.15
C SER A 161 -4.84 28.22 0.27
N ASN A 162 -5.56 28.30 1.38
CA ASN A 162 -6.42 27.23 1.89
C ASN A 162 -7.74 27.11 1.10
N LEU A 163 -8.30 28.25 0.66
CA LEU A 163 -9.62 28.28 0.02
C LEU A 163 -9.57 27.96 -1.47
N LEU A 164 -8.48 28.27 -2.17
CA LEU A 164 -8.39 28.10 -3.62
C LEU A 164 -8.58 26.65 -4.06
N PRO A 165 -7.92 25.63 -3.48
CA PRO A 165 -8.13 24.23 -3.85
C PRO A 165 -9.58 23.77 -3.61
N TYR A 166 -10.21 24.24 -2.54
CA TYR A 166 -11.61 23.95 -2.24
C TYR A 166 -12.54 24.51 -3.30
N LEU A 167 -12.36 25.76 -3.70
CA LEU A 167 -13.19 26.44 -4.71
C LEU A 167 -13.00 25.84 -6.10
N VAL A 168 -11.76 25.53 -6.48
CA VAL A 168 -11.46 24.89 -7.78
C VAL A 168 -12.17 23.54 -7.91
N ARG A 169 -12.13 22.68 -6.89
CA ARG A 169 -12.87 21.40 -6.91
C ARG A 169 -14.37 21.62 -7.10
N ARG A 170 -14.97 22.64 -6.48
CA ARG A 170 -16.40 22.95 -6.65
C ARG A 170 -16.72 23.45 -8.06
N LEU A 171 -15.83 24.22 -8.66
CA LEU A 171 -15.98 24.67 -10.05
C LEU A 171 -15.90 23.50 -11.03
N LEU A 172 -14.95 22.60 -10.85
CA LEU A 172 -14.79 21.40 -11.67
C LEU A 172 -16.00 20.46 -11.54
N GLU A 173 -16.50 20.25 -10.33
CA GLU A 173 -17.70 19.45 -10.07
C GLU A 173 -18.93 19.98 -10.81
N ASN A 174 -19.12 21.29 -10.83
CA ASN A 174 -20.23 21.92 -11.54
C ASN A 174 -20.03 21.97 -13.06
N GLY A 175 -18.79 22.02 -13.51
CA GLY A 175 -18.43 22.00 -14.94
C GLY A 175 -18.52 20.61 -15.60
N ALA A 176 -18.64 19.54 -14.82
CA ALA A 176 -18.72 18.20 -15.38
C ALA A 176 -19.97 18.02 -16.27
N ASN A 177 -19.80 17.40 -17.44
CA ASN A 177 -20.89 17.16 -18.40
C ASN A 177 -22.07 16.38 -17.82
N SER A 178 -21.83 15.56 -16.80
CA SER A 178 -22.84 14.80 -16.07
C SER A 178 -23.54 15.62 -14.97
N SER A 179 -23.11 16.86 -14.69
CA SER A 179 -23.73 17.67 -13.67
C SER A 179 -25.15 18.11 -14.10
N PHE A 180 -26.06 18.21 -13.11
CA PHE A 180 -27.42 18.68 -13.38
C PHE A 180 -27.43 20.09 -13.99
N VAL A 181 -26.53 20.96 -13.54
CA VAL A 181 -26.42 22.34 -14.03
C VAL A 181 -26.04 22.36 -15.50
N ASN A 182 -25.06 21.57 -15.91
CA ASN A 182 -24.61 21.50 -17.30
C ASN A 182 -25.71 20.93 -18.23
N ARG A 183 -26.36 19.82 -17.83
CA ARG A 183 -27.50 19.24 -18.56
C ARG A 183 -28.69 20.18 -18.63
N PHE A 184 -28.96 20.98 -17.58
CA PHE A 184 -30.03 21.96 -17.57
C PHE A 184 -29.75 23.15 -18.49
N LEU A 185 -28.49 23.55 -18.63
CA LEU A 185 -28.07 24.63 -19.52
C LEU A 185 -28.01 24.18 -20.99
N ASP A 186 -27.92 22.90 -21.24
CA ASP A 186 -28.00 22.34 -22.60
C ASP A 186 -29.44 22.41 -23.13
N ARG A 187 -29.67 23.31 -24.05
CA ARG A 187 -30.99 23.54 -24.68
C ARG A 187 -31.47 22.34 -25.50
N GLN A 188 -30.64 21.37 -25.79
CA GLN A 188 -30.97 20.15 -26.54
C GLN A 188 -31.45 19.03 -25.63
N THR A 189 -31.21 19.09 -24.35
CA THR A 189 -31.64 18.08 -23.38
C THR A 189 -33.12 18.30 -23.03
N PRO A 190 -34.05 17.36 -23.37
CA PRO A 190 -35.47 17.45 -23.01
C PRO A 190 -35.66 17.48 -21.48
N VAL A 191 -36.68 18.20 -21.00
CA VAL A 191 -36.99 18.28 -19.56
C VAL A 191 -37.35 16.88 -19.00
N GLU A 192 -38.00 16.06 -19.81
CA GLU A 192 -38.36 14.68 -19.47
C GLU A 192 -37.16 13.81 -19.09
N GLU A 193 -36.03 14.00 -19.77
CA GLU A 193 -34.78 13.28 -19.44
C GLU A 193 -34.14 13.79 -18.13
N LEU A 194 -34.36 15.06 -17.76
CA LEU A 194 -33.85 15.65 -16.52
C LEU A 194 -34.63 15.17 -15.29
N VAL A 195 -35.88 14.76 -15.48
CA VAL A 195 -36.82 14.30 -14.43
C VAL A 195 -37.17 12.82 -14.54
N GLU A 196 -36.43 12.06 -15.35
CA GLU A 196 -36.65 10.62 -15.47
C GLU A 196 -36.51 9.93 -14.10
N ASP A 197 -37.42 9.00 -13.82
CA ASP A 197 -37.42 8.26 -12.56
C ASP A 197 -36.14 7.47 -12.40
N THR A 198 -35.45 7.73 -11.30
CA THR A 198 -34.12 7.15 -10.99
C THR A 198 -34.17 5.62 -10.92
N ARG A 199 -35.28 5.05 -10.45
CA ARG A 199 -35.45 3.59 -10.39
C ARG A 199 -35.51 3.01 -11.80
N THR A 200 -36.23 3.65 -12.70
CA THR A 200 -36.32 3.25 -14.12
C THR A 200 -34.94 3.32 -14.78
N GLN A 201 -34.18 4.40 -14.55
CA GLN A 201 -32.79 4.53 -15.06
C GLN A 201 -31.92 3.37 -14.61
N VAL A 202 -31.97 2.99 -13.34
CA VAL A 202 -31.16 1.89 -12.80
C VAL A 202 -31.59 0.55 -13.37
N THR A 203 -32.89 0.27 -13.37
CA THR A 203 -33.42 -1.05 -13.81
C THR A 203 -33.29 -1.29 -15.31
N SER A 204 -33.28 -0.23 -16.12
CA SER A 204 -33.07 -0.32 -17.58
C SER A 204 -31.59 -0.51 -17.97
N THR A 205 -30.67 -0.35 -17.04
CA THR A 205 -29.22 -0.36 -17.32
C THR A 205 -28.54 -1.57 -16.70
N PHE A 206 -28.34 -2.63 -17.50
CA PHE A 206 -27.58 -3.81 -17.07
C PHE A 206 -26.30 -3.93 -17.92
N PRO A 207 -25.13 -4.28 -17.34
CA PRO A 207 -24.88 -4.48 -15.92
C PRO A 207 -24.92 -3.17 -15.13
N TYR A 208 -25.25 -3.27 -13.84
CA TYR A 208 -25.35 -2.09 -12.95
C TYR A 208 -24.00 -1.39 -12.72
N GLN A 209 -22.91 -2.07 -13.01
CA GLN A 209 -21.55 -1.50 -13.04
C GLN A 209 -21.29 -0.77 -14.37
N HIS A 210 -20.48 0.27 -14.36
CA HIS A 210 -20.07 0.98 -15.57
C HIS A 210 -19.10 0.12 -16.40
N LYS A 211 -19.40 -0.08 -17.68
CA LYS A 211 -18.65 -1.00 -18.56
C LYS A 211 -17.17 -0.60 -18.78
N MET A 212 -16.89 0.72 -18.73
CA MET A 212 -15.53 1.25 -18.91
C MET A 212 -14.74 1.34 -17.60
N ILE A 213 -15.29 0.85 -16.49
CA ILE A 213 -14.63 0.79 -15.19
C ILE A 213 -14.66 -0.67 -14.77
N PRO A 214 -13.65 -1.47 -15.17
CA PRO A 214 -13.57 -2.87 -14.78
C PRO A 214 -13.38 -2.99 -13.27
N VAL A 215 -13.67 -4.15 -12.70
CA VAL A 215 -13.30 -4.43 -11.30
C VAL A 215 -11.78 -4.43 -11.14
N PRO A 216 -11.26 -4.15 -9.93
CA PRO A 216 -9.80 -4.09 -9.71
C PRO A 216 -9.03 -5.32 -10.18
N GLU A 217 -9.59 -6.53 -10.10
CA GLU A 217 -8.98 -7.76 -10.64
C GLU A 217 -8.66 -7.67 -12.14
N GLN A 218 -9.48 -6.92 -12.90
CA GLN A 218 -9.38 -6.80 -14.36
C GLN A 218 -8.65 -5.52 -14.83
N LEU A 219 -7.96 -4.84 -13.92
CA LEU A 219 -7.33 -3.54 -14.20
C LEU A 219 -6.37 -3.60 -15.39
N PHE A 220 -5.57 -4.65 -15.51
CA PHE A 220 -4.57 -4.80 -16.57
C PHE A 220 -5.15 -5.19 -17.94
N THR A 221 -6.41 -5.66 -18.00
CA THR A 221 -7.06 -5.95 -19.30
C THR A 221 -7.32 -4.69 -20.14
N ILE A 222 -7.41 -3.50 -19.50
CA ILE A 222 -7.53 -2.22 -20.22
C ILE A 222 -6.21 -1.87 -20.93
N ALA A 223 -5.07 -2.28 -20.38
CA ALA A 223 -3.74 -2.05 -20.95
C ALA A 223 -3.33 -3.12 -21.96
N ASP A 224 -4.26 -3.96 -22.44
CA ASP A 224 -4.00 -5.12 -23.29
C ASP A 224 -3.02 -6.15 -22.67
N GLU A 225 -2.87 -6.13 -21.34
CA GLU A 225 -2.14 -7.16 -20.62
C GLU A 225 -3.10 -8.29 -20.20
N ASP A 226 -2.82 -9.50 -20.69
CA ASP A 226 -3.60 -10.70 -20.35
C ASP A 226 -3.15 -11.28 -18.99
N ARG A 227 -3.30 -10.47 -17.92
CA ARG A 227 -3.04 -10.89 -16.55
C ARG A 227 -4.06 -10.29 -15.59
N LYS A 228 -4.31 -10.98 -14.49
CA LYS A 228 -5.13 -10.49 -13.39
C LYS A 228 -4.28 -9.64 -12.45
N ASN A 229 -4.90 -8.61 -11.85
CA ASN A 229 -4.36 -7.94 -10.68
C ASN A 229 -4.49 -8.84 -9.44
N SER A 230 -3.54 -8.79 -8.52
CA SER A 230 -3.59 -9.53 -7.26
C SER A 230 -4.69 -9.01 -6.35
N LYS A 231 -5.37 -9.92 -5.65
CA LYS A 231 -6.40 -9.56 -4.68
C LYS A 231 -5.78 -9.00 -3.39
N GLY A 232 -6.33 -7.88 -2.91
CA GLY A 232 -5.99 -7.31 -1.61
C GLY A 232 -7.10 -7.53 -0.57
N ILE A 233 -6.87 -6.96 0.61
CA ILE A 233 -7.78 -7.03 1.77
C ILE A 233 -8.05 -5.61 2.24
N ASP A 234 -9.31 -5.27 2.47
CA ASP A 234 -9.73 -3.98 3.02
C ASP A 234 -9.57 -3.99 4.56
N LEU A 235 -8.47 -3.41 5.05
CA LEU A 235 -8.22 -3.29 6.49
C LEU A 235 -9.17 -2.29 7.18
N ASP A 236 -9.84 -1.41 6.43
CA ASP A 236 -10.88 -0.52 6.96
C ASP A 236 -12.24 -1.24 7.12
N SER A 237 -12.34 -2.49 6.63
CA SER A 237 -13.49 -3.35 6.84
C SER A 237 -13.32 -4.18 8.11
N PRO A 238 -14.06 -3.90 9.21
CA PRO A 238 -13.93 -4.68 10.45
C PRO A 238 -14.19 -6.18 10.25
N LEU A 239 -15.07 -6.53 9.31
CA LEU A 239 -15.39 -7.92 9.01
C LEU A 239 -14.22 -8.64 8.34
N GLU A 240 -13.62 -8.04 7.31
CA GLU A 240 -12.47 -8.61 6.61
C GLU A 240 -11.24 -8.70 7.52
N THR A 241 -10.98 -7.64 8.27
CA THR A 241 -9.88 -7.61 9.26
C THR A 241 -10.03 -8.68 10.32
N GLN A 242 -11.24 -8.88 10.88
CA GLN A 242 -11.46 -9.94 11.86
C GLN A 242 -11.28 -11.34 11.25
N GLN A 243 -11.73 -11.55 10.02
CA GLN A 243 -11.52 -12.82 9.30
C GLN A 243 -10.03 -13.07 9.05
N LEU A 244 -9.29 -12.05 8.61
CA LEU A 244 -7.84 -12.10 8.43
C LEU A 244 -7.14 -12.52 9.73
N LEU A 245 -7.38 -11.79 10.83
CA LEU A 245 -6.75 -12.07 12.12
C LEU A 245 -7.08 -13.47 12.65
N ASN A 246 -8.32 -13.92 12.50
CA ASN A 246 -8.72 -15.28 12.91
C ASN A 246 -7.99 -16.37 12.12
N LYS A 247 -7.75 -16.16 10.81
CA LYS A 247 -7.00 -17.11 9.99
C LYS A 247 -5.50 -17.06 10.28
N MET A 248 -4.93 -15.88 10.46
CA MET A 248 -3.52 -15.72 10.85
C MET A 248 -3.22 -16.36 12.21
N ALA A 249 -4.15 -16.29 13.16
CA ALA A 249 -4.02 -16.94 14.48
C ALA A 249 -3.94 -18.48 14.40
N GLN A 250 -4.37 -19.07 13.30
CA GLN A 250 -4.28 -20.52 13.05
C GLN A 250 -2.93 -20.95 12.44
N THR A 251 -1.98 -20.02 12.25
CA THR A 251 -0.65 -20.34 11.74
C THR A 251 0.02 -21.33 12.70
N PRO A 252 0.38 -22.56 12.24
CA PRO A 252 0.96 -23.57 13.12
C PRO A 252 2.40 -23.20 13.49
N GLU A 253 2.97 -23.92 14.44
CA GLU A 253 4.41 -23.87 14.72
C GLU A 253 5.21 -24.09 13.43
N LEU A 254 6.18 -23.21 13.18
CA LEU A 254 6.90 -23.17 11.92
C LEU A 254 7.98 -24.26 11.88
N THR A 255 8.05 -24.97 10.78
CA THR A 255 9.14 -25.91 10.51
C THR A 255 9.73 -25.60 9.13
N ALA A 256 11.00 -25.22 9.12
CA ALA A 256 11.72 -24.92 7.89
C ALA A 256 12.86 -25.93 7.64
N GLN A 257 12.86 -26.53 6.45
CA GLN A 257 13.84 -27.52 6.05
C GLN A 257 14.26 -27.27 4.59
N PRO A 258 15.49 -27.60 4.20
CA PRO A 258 15.88 -27.64 2.80
C PRO A 258 14.95 -28.59 2.03
N ILE A 259 14.68 -28.26 0.76
CA ILE A 259 13.87 -29.09 -0.13
C ILE A 259 14.73 -29.47 -1.33
N ILE A 260 15.05 -30.74 -1.46
CA ILE A 260 15.86 -31.28 -2.56
C ILE A 260 15.08 -32.38 -3.26
N ASP A 261 14.96 -32.29 -4.58
CA ASP A 261 14.16 -33.20 -5.40
C ASP A 261 12.70 -33.33 -4.94
N GLY A 262 12.16 -32.23 -4.38
CA GLY A 262 10.80 -32.19 -3.83
C GLY A 262 10.65 -32.83 -2.44
N GLN A 263 11.75 -33.28 -1.83
CA GLN A 263 11.76 -33.91 -0.51
C GLN A 263 12.35 -32.99 0.55
N LEU A 264 11.72 -32.96 1.71
CA LEU A 264 12.26 -32.28 2.90
C LEU A 264 13.49 -33.04 3.40
N ILE A 265 14.55 -32.30 3.72
CA ILE A 265 15.82 -32.87 4.20
C ILE A 265 15.89 -32.70 5.71
N GLU A 266 16.10 -33.77 6.41
CA GLU A 266 16.31 -33.79 7.86
C GLU A 266 17.73 -33.31 8.21
N GLY A 267 17.86 -32.67 9.36
CA GLY A 267 19.15 -32.17 9.86
C GLY A 267 19.06 -31.71 11.31
N GLU A 268 20.15 -31.15 11.82
CA GLU A 268 20.19 -30.57 13.15
C GLU A 268 19.21 -29.35 13.21
N MET A 269 18.25 -29.42 14.14
CA MET A 269 17.21 -28.42 14.28
C MET A 269 17.68 -27.25 15.16
N HIS A 270 17.50 -26.06 14.67
CA HIS A 270 17.76 -24.79 15.37
C HIS A 270 16.45 -24.09 15.69
N SER A 271 16.39 -23.37 16.79
CA SER A 271 15.20 -22.62 17.22
C SER A 271 15.09 -21.28 16.49
N ALA A 272 13.87 -20.93 16.05
CA ALA A 272 13.52 -19.62 15.51
C ALA A 272 12.65 -18.86 16.51
N TYR A 273 12.92 -17.56 16.67
CA TYR A 273 12.24 -16.69 17.62
C TYR A 273 11.60 -15.48 16.94
N ASN A 274 10.50 -15.01 17.53
CA ASN A 274 9.77 -13.85 17.04
C ASN A 274 10.59 -12.55 17.28
N PRO A 275 10.90 -11.73 16.27
CA PRO A 275 11.59 -10.47 16.47
C PRO A 275 10.79 -9.47 17.32
N ALA A 276 9.45 -9.57 17.35
CA ALA A 276 8.59 -8.76 18.22
C ALA A 276 8.64 -9.18 19.70
N ASN A 277 9.00 -10.44 19.97
CA ASN A 277 9.19 -10.97 21.31
C ASN A 277 10.23 -12.09 21.32
N LYS A 278 11.49 -11.77 21.58
CA LYS A 278 12.64 -12.68 21.56
C LYS A 278 12.55 -13.88 22.51
N GLN A 279 11.56 -13.91 23.39
CA GLN A 279 11.27 -15.05 24.27
C GLN A 279 10.25 -16.02 23.65
N GLN A 280 9.56 -15.60 22.58
CA GLN A 280 8.57 -16.42 21.91
C GLN A 280 9.25 -17.30 20.84
N LEU A 281 9.32 -18.59 21.10
CA LEU A 281 9.67 -19.59 20.09
C LEU A 281 8.54 -19.64 19.05
N ILE A 282 8.90 -19.52 17.76
CA ILE A 282 7.94 -19.59 16.64
C ILE A 282 8.08 -20.87 15.85
N GLY A 283 9.17 -21.62 16.06
CA GLY A 283 9.39 -22.90 15.40
C GLY A 283 10.86 -23.28 15.30
N HIS A 284 11.13 -24.18 14.36
CA HIS A 284 12.44 -24.77 14.18
C HIS A 284 12.85 -24.81 12.70
N TYR A 285 14.17 -24.75 12.45
CA TYR A 285 14.72 -24.89 11.11
C TYR A 285 16.01 -25.74 11.13
N CYS A 286 16.36 -26.33 9.99
CA CYS A 286 17.68 -26.94 9.80
C CYS A 286 18.36 -26.44 8.52
N ASN A 287 19.68 -26.53 8.49
CA ASN A 287 20.51 -26.08 7.38
C ASN A 287 20.88 -27.26 6.48
N ALA A 288 21.09 -26.98 5.19
CA ALA A 288 21.62 -27.98 4.24
C ALA A 288 23.08 -28.27 4.54
N SER A 289 23.46 -29.55 4.47
CA SER A 289 24.86 -29.97 4.50
C SER A 289 25.58 -29.68 3.17
N GLN A 290 26.89 -29.80 3.15
CA GLN A 290 27.65 -29.63 1.91
C GLN A 290 27.27 -30.70 0.85
N ASP A 291 27.00 -31.94 1.27
CA ASP A 291 26.57 -33.03 0.38
C ASP A 291 25.18 -32.74 -0.20
N ASP A 292 24.28 -32.15 0.61
CA ASP A 292 22.97 -31.69 0.15
C ASP A 292 23.07 -30.62 -0.92
N MET A 293 23.97 -29.65 -0.74
CA MET A 293 24.21 -28.56 -1.72
C MET A 293 24.70 -29.12 -3.06
N LEU A 294 25.64 -30.07 -3.02
CA LEU A 294 26.17 -30.73 -4.23
C LEU A 294 25.09 -31.59 -4.92
N ARG A 295 24.33 -32.37 -4.15
CA ARG A 295 23.21 -33.15 -4.67
C ARG A 295 22.15 -32.28 -5.34
N ALA A 296 21.79 -31.16 -4.72
CA ALA A 296 20.87 -30.19 -5.29
C ALA A 296 21.38 -29.63 -6.62
N LEU A 297 22.68 -29.30 -6.72
CA LEU A 297 23.29 -28.79 -7.93
C LEU A 297 23.33 -29.85 -9.05
N ASP A 298 23.70 -31.12 -8.72
CA ASP A 298 23.71 -32.24 -9.68
C ASP A 298 22.32 -32.46 -10.28
N SER A 299 21.31 -32.54 -9.43
CA SER A 299 19.91 -32.74 -9.82
C SER A 299 19.35 -31.58 -10.64
N THR A 300 19.60 -30.36 -10.21
CA THR A 300 19.11 -29.16 -10.90
C THR A 300 19.75 -29.01 -12.28
N HIS A 301 21.05 -29.29 -12.39
CA HIS A 301 21.76 -29.26 -13.66
C HIS A 301 21.24 -30.33 -14.64
N ALA A 302 21.00 -31.56 -14.16
CA ALA A 302 20.46 -32.64 -14.97
C ALA A 302 19.02 -32.38 -15.45
N ALA A 303 18.20 -31.67 -14.67
CA ALA A 303 16.80 -31.36 -15.00
C ALA A 303 16.65 -30.23 -16.03
N GLN A 304 17.64 -29.35 -16.18
CA GLN A 304 17.55 -28.11 -16.99
C GLN A 304 17.16 -28.36 -18.45
N PRO A 305 17.73 -29.33 -19.22
CA PRO A 305 17.34 -29.51 -20.61
C PRO A 305 15.86 -29.87 -20.79
N ASN A 306 15.30 -30.66 -19.87
CA ASN A 306 13.88 -31.05 -19.91
C ASN A 306 12.96 -29.86 -19.57
N TRP A 307 13.32 -29.06 -18.55
CA TRP A 307 12.57 -27.86 -18.19
C TRP A 307 12.57 -26.84 -19.33
N ASN A 308 13.71 -26.62 -19.96
CA ASN A 308 13.80 -25.73 -21.13
C ASN A 308 12.90 -26.20 -22.28
N LYS A 309 12.85 -27.52 -22.56
CA LYS A 309 12.01 -28.14 -23.60
C LYS A 309 10.52 -28.10 -23.28
N ALA A 310 10.11 -27.91 -22.03
CA ALA A 310 8.69 -27.86 -21.63
C ALA A 310 7.91 -26.72 -22.33
N GLY A 311 8.61 -25.73 -22.85
CA GLY A 311 8.04 -24.60 -23.57
C GLY A 311 7.45 -23.50 -22.68
N HIS A 312 7.32 -22.31 -23.22
CA HIS A 312 6.84 -21.16 -22.46
C HIS A 312 5.42 -21.37 -21.93
N GLN A 313 4.51 -21.97 -22.71
CA GLN A 313 3.11 -22.14 -22.32
C GLN A 313 2.96 -23.00 -21.05
N THR A 314 3.75 -24.10 -20.94
CA THR A 314 3.74 -24.94 -19.73
C THR A 314 4.20 -24.15 -18.52
N ARG A 315 5.31 -23.40 -18.65
CA ARG A 315 5.86 -22.58 -17.59
C ARG A 315 4.89 -21.47 -17.16
N THR A 316 4.25 -20.79 -18.12
CA THR A 316 3.20 -19.79 -17.90
C THR A 316 2.03 -20.35 -17.09
N ASN A 317 1.51 -21.53 -17.50
CA ASN A 317 0.38 -22.16 -16.81
C ASN A 317 0.73 -22.51 -15.36
N ILE A 318 1.93 -23.03 -15.12
CA ILE A 318 2.36 -23.38 -13.76
C ILE A 318 2.55 -22.12 -12.91
N LEU A 319 3.20 -21.07 -13.41
CA LEU A 319 3.41 -19.82 -12.66
C LEU A 319 2.08 -19.12 -12.31
N ASN A 320 1.11 -19.10 -13.21
CA ASN A 320 -0.23 -18.60 -12.91
C ASN A 320 -0.89 -19.43 -11.80
N LYS A 321 -0.71 -20.77 -11.82
CA LYS A 321 -1.22 -21.62 -10.74
C LYS A 321 -0.50 -21.37 -9.41
N VAL A 322 0.81 -21.07 -9.40
CA VAL A 322 1.53 -20.62 -8.19
C VAL A 322 0.87 -19.35 -7.63
N ALA A 323 0.58 -18.37 -8.49
CA ALA A 323 -0.10 -17.15 -8.09
C ALA A 323 -1.46 -17.43 -7.44
N ASP A 324 -2.28 -18.29 -8.04
CA ASP A 324 -3.59 -18.67 -7.51
C ASP A 324 -3.48 -19.42 -6.15
N LEU A 325 -2.45 -20.25 -5.99
CA LEU A 325 -2.17 -20.94 -4.70
C LEU A 325 -1.70 -19.97 -3.62
N MET A 326 -0.92 -18.93 -3.98
CA MET A 326 -0.56 -17.86 -3.04
C MET A 326 -1.76 -17.02 -2.63
N GLU A 327 -2.69 -16.71 -3.55
CA GLU A 327 -3.95 -16.07 -3.20
C GLU A 327 -4.80 -16.92 -2.24
N ARG A 328 -4.87 -18.24 -2.48
CA ARG A 328 -5.57 -19.18 -1.60
C ARG A 328 -5.02 -19.16 -0.17
N ASP A 329 -3.69 -19.12 -0.05
CA ASP A 329 -2.97 -19.25 1.23
C ASP A 329 -2.50 -17.89 1.78
N CYS A 330 -3.06 -16.76 1.28
CA CYS A 330 -2.63 -15.40 1.58
C CYS A 330 -2.49 -15.16 3.09
N GLU A 331 -3.54 -15.46 3.87
CA GLU A 331 -3.56 -15.18 5.31
C GLU A 331 -2.55 -16.03 6.09
N LYS A 332 -2.30 -17.25 5.63
CA LYS A 332 -1.25 -18.12 6.19
C LYS A 332 0.14 -17.56 5.91
N LEU A 333 0.40 -17.11 4.67
CA LEU A 333 1.67 -16.50 4.30
C LEU A 333 1.92 -15.23 5.09
N MET A 334 0.89 -14.37 5.23
CA MET A 334 0.95 -13.16 6.08
C MET A 334 1.25 -13.51 7.54
N GLY A 335 0.61 -14.55 8.08
CA GLY A 335 0.87 -15.02 9.45
C GLY A 335 2.34 -15.42 9.67
N ILE A 336 2.95 -16.12 8.71
CA ILE A 336 4.37 -16.46 8.76
C ILE A 336 5.25 -15.22 8.67
N ILE A 337 4.99 -14.32 7.71
CA ILE A 337 5.76 -13.08 7.51
C ILE A 337 5.72 -12.21 8.77
N ALA A 338 4.57 -12.10 9.41
CA ALA A 338 4.40 -11.28 10.62
C ALA A 338 5.24 -11.81 11.80
N VAL A 339 5.27 -13.12 12.03
CA VAL A 339 6.00 -13.70 13.18
C VAL A 339 7.47 -13.97 12.91
N GLU A 340 7.87 -14.22 11.66
CA GLU A 340 9.26 -14.49 11.29
C GLU A 340 10.01 -13.22 10.86
N GLY A 341 9.34 -12.34 10.10
CA GLY A 341 9.93 -11.10 9.55
C GLY A 341 9.56 -9.82 10.30
N GLY A 342 8.64 -9.89 11.27
CA GLY A 342 8.20 -8.70 12.01
C GLY A 342 7.39 -7.69 11.19
N ARG A 343 6.72 -8.16 10.12
CA ARG A 343 6.01 -7.29 9.16
C ARG A 343 4.57 -7.02 9.59
N THR A 344 4.14 -5.77 9.49
CA THR A 344 2.75 -5.37 9.79
C THR A 344 1.74 -6.00 8.85
N LEU A 345 0.45 -5.87 9.17
CA LEU A 345 -0.62 -6.39 8.31
C LEU A 345 -0.58 -5.74 6.90
N GLY A 346 -0.36 -4.43 6.84
CA GLY A 346 -0.25 -3.70 5.57
C GLY A 346 0.96 -4.16 4.74
N ASP A 347 2.12 -4.32 5.37
CA ASP A 347 3.32 -4.86 4.74
C ASP A 347 3.06 -6.30 4.21
N GLY A 348 2.43 -7.15 5.02
CA GLY A 348 2.12 -8.54 4.65
C GLY A 348 1.20 -8.63 3.44
N ILE A 349 0.15 -7.81 3.37
CA ILE A 349 -0.76 -7.73 2.20
C ILE A 349 0.04 -7.32 0.96
N SER A 350 0.81 -6.25 1.06
CA SER A 350 1.61 -5.72 -0.06
C SER A 350 2.59 -6.77 -0.57
N GLU A 351 3.27 -7.46 0.32
CA GLU A 351 4.29 -8.44 -0.02
C GLU A 351 3.70 -9.71 -0.67
N VAL A 352 2.58 -10.23 -0.17
CA VAL A 352 1.90 -11.37 -0.80
C VAL A 352 1.38 -10.98 -2.18
N ARG A 353 0.79 -9.79 -2.33
CA ARG A 353 0.32 -9.28 -3.61
C ARG A 353 1.45 -9.12 -4.62
N GLU A 354 2.57 -8.55 -4.20
CA GLU A 354 3.75 -8.38 -5.06
C GLU A 354 4.29 -9.74 -5.54
N ALA A 355 4.36 -10.75 -4.67
CA ALA A 355 4.76 -12.11 -5.04
C ALA A 355 3.83 -12.72 -6.10
N ILE A 356 2.52 -12.57 -5.93
CA ILE A 356 1.50 -13.03 -6.87
C ILE A 356 1.67 -12.31 -8.22
N ASP A 357 1.85 -10.99 -8.20
CA ASP A 357 1.99 -10.19 -9.40
C ASP A 357 3.31 -10.49 -10.13
N PHE A 358 4.41 -10.79 -9.43
CA PHE A 358 5.64 -11.30 -10.06
C PHE A 358 5.39 -12.61 -10.82
N CYS A 359 4.68 -13.56 -10.24
CA CYS A 359 4.35 -14.81 -10.93
C CYS A 359 3.56 -14.56 -12.22
N ARG A 360 2.51 -13.72 -12.15
CA ARG A 360 1.65 -13.37 -13.30
C ARG A 360 2.39 -12.55 -14.35
N TYR A 361 3.21 -11.59 -13.91
CA TYR A 361 4.01 -10.75 -14.79
C TYR A 361 5.03 -11.58 -15.57
N TYR A 362 5.85 -12.39 -14.89
CA TYR A 362 6.86 -13.22 -15.57
C TYR A 362 6.24 -14.35 -16.39
N ALA A 363 5.07 -14.87 -16.01
CA ALA A 363 4.29 -15.76 -16.85
C ALA A 363 3.90 -15.10 -18.20
N LEU A 364 3.49 -13.84 -18.18
CA LEU A 364 3.19 -13.07 -19.37
C LEU A 364 4.45 -12.81 -20.19
N GLN A 365 5.55 -12.37 -19.56
CA GLN A 365 6.82 -12.06 -20.22
C GLN A 365 7.49 -13.30 -20.86
N ALA A 366 7.22 -14.50 -20.34
CA ALA A 366 7.75 -15.75 -20.91
C ALA A 366 7.40 -15.94 -22.41
N ARG A 367 6.31 -15.33 -22.88
CA ARG A 367 5.89 -15.37 -24.29
C ARG A 367 6.93 -14.71 -25.21
N LEU A 368 7.63 -13.67 -24.72
CA LEU A 368 8.65 -12.95 -25.47
C LEU A 368 9.94 -13.77 -25.67
N LEU A 369 10.10 -14.83 -24.88
CA LEU A 369 11.25 -15.71 -24.89
C LEU A 369 10.97 -17.03 -25.65
N ASP A 370 9.88 -17.09 -26.43
CA ASP A 370 9.54 -18.28 -27.18
C ASP A 370 10.66 -18.63 -28.19
N GLY A 371 11.04 -19.90 -28.22
CA GLY A 371 12.17 -20.37 -29.03
C GLY A 371 13.56 -20.04 -28.49
N MET A 372 13.67 -19.27 -27.40
CA MET A 372 14.96 -19.02 -26.73
C MET A 372 15.28 -20.10 -25.72
N ALA A 373 16.56 -20.42 -25.60
CA ALA A 373 17.03 -21.36 -24.59
C ALA A 373 17.38 -20.65 -23.28
N GLY A 374 17.02 -21.26 -22.16
CA GLY A 374 17.50 -20.84 -20.85
C GLY A 374 19.01 -21.02 -20.71
N HIS A 375 19.66 -20.20 -19.89
CA HIS A 375 21.10 -20.25 -19.67
C HIS A 375 21.57 -21.53 -18.94
N GLY A 376 20.75 -22.05 -18.00
CA GLY A 376 21.12 -23.20 -17.16
C GLY A 376 20.60 -23.08 -15.75
N VAL A 377 21.46 -23.40 -14.77
CA VAL A 377 21.13 -23.31 -13.34
C VAL A 377 21.33 -21.89 -12.85
N PHE A 378 20.28 -21.25 -12.32
CA PHE A 378 20.35 -19.97 -11.62
C PHE A 378 20.42 -20.16 -10.12
N LEU A 379 21.36 -19.48 -9.49
CA LEU A 379 21.43 -19.34 -8.03
C LEU A 379 20.69 -18.05 -7.65
N CYS A 380 19.51 -18.17 -7.02
CA CYS A 380 18.71 -17.04 -6.55
C CYS A 380 18.95 -16.85 -5.06
N ILE A 381 19.52 -15.69 -4.69
CA ILE A 381 19.87 -15.33 -3.31
C ILE A 381 19.05 -14.13 -2.91
N SER A 382 18.09 -14.31 -2.01
CA SER A 382 17.15 -13.26 -1.61
C SER A 382 17.40 -12.73 -0.19
N PRO A 383 16.94 -11.49 0.11
CA PRO A 383 17.10 -10.86 1.40
C PRO A 383 16.00 -11.28 2.39
N TRP A 384 16.12 -10.81 3.64
CA TRP A 384 15.12 -11.03 4.69
C TRP A 384 14.03 -9.94 4.73
N ASN A 385 14.28 -8.77 4.17
CA ASN A 385 13.36 -7.62 4.27
C ASN A 385 12.14 -7.69 3.34
N PHE A 386 12.22 -8.48 2.28
CA PHE A 386 11.09 -8.93 1.43
C PHE A 386 11.21 -10.44 1.25
N PRO A 387 10.94 -11.21 2.32
CA PRO A 387 11.27 -12.64 2.35
C PRO A 387 10.41 -13.49 1.44
N LEU A 388 9.26 -12.98 0.99
CA LEU A 388 8.37 -13.63 0.04
C LEU A 388 8.48 -13.00 -1.36
N ALA A 389 8.25 -11.69 -1.49
CA ALA A 389 8.12 -11.06 -2.80
C ALA A 389 9.40 -11.14 -3.63
N ILE A 390 10.54 -10.69 -3.10
CA ILE A 390 11.82 -10.74 -3.84
C ILE A 390 12.26 -12.19 -4.05
N PHE A 391 12.05 -13.07 -3.07
CA PHE A 391 12.34 -14.49 -3.21
C PHE A 391 11.57 -15.10 -4.40
N VAL A 392 10.27 -14.87 -4.47
CA VAL A 392 9.40 -15.32 -5.57
C VAL A 392 9.79 -14.68 -6.89
N GLY A 393 10.04 -13.38 -6.91
CA GLY A 393 10.36 -12.63 -8.12
C GLY A 393 11.59 -13.18 -8.84
N GLN A 394 12.69 -13.42 -8.11
CA GLN A 394 13.91 -14.02 -8.66
C GLN A 394 13.65 -15.43 -9.22
N ILE A 395 12.93 -16.28 -8.47
CA ILE A 395 12.60 -17.65 -8.86
C ILE A 395 11.69 -17.66 -10.09
N ALA A 396 10.61 -16.89 -10.07
CA ALA A 396 9.63 -16.85 -11.15
C ALA A 396 10.25 -16.36 -12.46
N ALA A 397 11.09 -15.31 -12.42
CA ALA A 397 11.80 -14.80 -13.58
C ALA A 397 12.74 -15.85 -14.20
N ALA A 398 13.54 -16.53 -13.37
CA ALA A 398 14.46 -17.55 -13.83
C ALA A 398 13.72 -18.77 -14.42
N LEU A 399 12.67 -19.25 -13.75
CA LEU A 399 11.86 -20.38 -14.21
C LEU A 399 11.10 -20.04 -15.50
N ALA A 400 10.52 -18.85 -15.61
CA ALA A 400 9.82 -18.38 -16.81
C ALA A 400 10.74 -18.39 -18.05
N ALA A 401 11.99 -17.99 -17.87
CA ALA A 401 13.01 -17.99 -18.92
C ALA A 401 13.58 -19.39 -19.27
N GLY A 402 13.08 -20.45 -18.66
CA GLY A 402 13.52 -21.84 -18.95
C GLY A 402 14.76 -22.28 -18.17
N ASN A 403 15.19 -21.53 -17.19
CA ASN A 403 16.27 -21.90 -16.28
C ASN A 403 15.75 -22.78 -15.14
N THR A 404 16.62 -23.59 -14.56
CA THR A 404 16.37 -24.27 -13.29
C THR A 404 16.95 -23.45 -12.15
N VAL A 405 16.46 -23.64 -10.91
CA VAL A 405 16.75 -22.72 -9.80
C VAL A 405 17.22 -23.46 -8.56
N ILE A 406 18.29 -22.96 -7.98
CA ILE A 406 18.64 -23.19 -6.59
C ILE A 406 18.32 -21.91 -5.82
N ALA A 407 17.32 -21.96 -4.95
CA ALA A 407 16.85 -20.83 -4.16
C ALA A 407 17.49 -20.83 -2.77
N LYS A 408 18.09 -19.71 -2.41
CA LYS A 408 18.70 -19.47 -1.10
C LYS A 408 18.07 -18.23 -0.45
N PRO A 409 17.12 -18.40 0.49
CA PRO A 409 16.57 -17.29 1.25
C PRO A 409 17.58 -16.75 2.28
N ALA A 410 17.27 -15.63 2.90
CA ALA A 410 18.00 -15.16 4.07
C ALA A 410 17.88 -16.14 5.24
N ALA A 411 18.89 -16.15 6.11
CA ALA A 411 18.91 -17.07 7.26
C ALA A 411 17.84 -16.72 8.31
N GLN A 412 17.37 -15.48 8.33
CA GLN A 412 16.36 -14.98 9.26
C GLN A 412 14.92 -15.43 8.90
N THR A 413 14.68 -15.81 7.63
CA THR A 413 13.32 -16.05 7.12
C THR A 413 13.20 -17.40 6.36
N PRO A 414 13.57 -18.52 6.98
CA PRO A 414 13.57 -19.83 6.33
C PRO A 414 12.16 -20.43 6.20
N ALA A 415 11.21 -20.11 7.09
CA ALA A 415 9.91 -20.75 7.11
C ALA A 415 8.99 -20.26 5.99
N ILE A 416 8.99 -18.94 5.72
CA ILE A 416 8.24 -18.40 4.58
C ILE A 416 8.77 -18.97 3.25
N ALA A 417 10.09 -19.08 3.11
CA ALA A 417 10.71 -19.68 1.92
C ALA A 417 10.32 -21.15 1.73
N THR A 418 10.39 -21.96 2.81
CA THR A 418 9.98 -23.38 2.78
C THR A 418 8.50 -23.52 2.40
N SER A 419 7.62 -22.67 2.96
CA SER A 419 6.20 -22.69 2.64
C SER A 419 5.96 -22.31 1.17
N THR A 420 6.69 -21.33 0.67
CA THR A 420 6.61 -20.85 -0.71
C THR A 420 7.04 -21.93 -1.71
N ILE A 421 8.18 -22.59 -1.50
CA ILE A 421 8.64 -23.67 -2.40
C ILE A 421 7.65 -24.82 -2.46
N LYS A 422 6.99 -25.15 -1.34
CA LYS A 422 5.90 -26.15 -1.34
C LYS A 422 4.77 -25.76 -2.29
N LEU A 423 4.40 -24.48 -2.37
CA LEU A 423 3.37 -23.99 -3.31
C LEU A 423 3.83 -24.11 -4.77
N PHE A 424 5.10 -23.83 -5.07
CA PHE A 424 5.65 -24.06 -6.40
C PHE A 424 5.58 -25.53 -6.82
N HIS A 425 5.92 -26.45 -5.93
CA HIS A 425 5.82 -27.89 -6.19
C HIS A 425 4.36 -28.36 -6.31
N GLU A 426 3.45 -27.87 -5.46
CA GLU A 426 2.00 -28.11 -5.55
C GLU A 426 1.43 -27.62 -6.90
N ALA A 427 1.93 -26.52 -7.42
CA ALA A 427 1.53 -25.99 -8.72
C ALA A 427 2.00 -26.87 -9.90
N GLY A 428 3.04 -27.67 -9.69
CA GLY A 428 3.57 -28.61 -10.68
C GLY A 428 4.99 -28.34 -11.15
N ILE A 429 5.76 -27.48 -10.47
CA ILE A 429 7.20 -27.37 -10.72
C ILE A 429 7.85 -28.69 -10.26
N PRO A 430 8.58 -29.40 -11.14
CA PRO A 430 9.27 -30.63 -10.73
C PRO A 430 10.30 -30.37 -9.63
N GLY A 431 10.43 -31.32 -8.67
CA GLY A 431 11.34 -31.19 -7.54
C GLY A 431 12.78 -30.90 -7.94
N ALA A 432 13.28 -31.55 -9.00
CA ALA A 432 14.62 -31.31 -9.51
C ALA A 432 14.83 -29.95 -10.23
N VAL A 433 13.75 -29.24 -10.62
CA VAL A 433 13.83 -27.96 -11.32
C VAL A 433 14.00 -26.79 -10.35
N LEU A 434 13.45 -26.91 -9.14
CA LEU A 434 13.50 -25.89 -8.11
C LEU A 434 13.90 -26.53 -6.77
N GLN A 435 15.05 -26.13 -6.25
CA GLN A 435 15.60 -26.62 -4.99
C GLN A 435 15.66 -25.50 -3.97
N LEU A 436 15.47 -25.82 -2.69
CA LEU A 436 15.61 -24.88 -1.57
C LEU A 436 16.82 -25.27 -0.71
N LEU A 437 17.77 -24.38 -0.58
CA LEU A 437 18.90 -24.55 0.32
C LEU A 437 18.84 -23.51 1.46
N LEU A 438 18.63 -23.99 2.67
CA LEU A 438 18.73 -23.19 3.89
C LEU A 438 20.16 -23.23 4.42
N GLY A 439 20.64 -22.12 4.95
CA GLY A 439 21.99 -22.05 5.53
C GLY A 439 22.67 -20.68 5.38
N SER A 440 23.89 -20.58 5.86
CA SER A 440 24.65 -19.34 5.79
C SER A 440 25.06 -18.98 4.37
N GLY A 441 24.96 -17.68 4.04
CA GLY A 441 25.37 -17.18 2.72
C GLY A 441 26.84 -17.42 2.39
N SER A 442 27.71 -17.43 3.42
CA SER A 442 29.14 -17.67 3.24
C SER A 442 29.45 -19.13 2.84
N GLN A 443 28.75 -20.09 3.40
CA GLN A 443 28.96 -21.52 3.08
C GLN A 443 28.43 -21.86 1.68
N ILE A 444 27.16 -21.49 1.41
CA ILE A 444 26.50 -21.77 0.13
C ILE A 444 27.19 -20.99 -1.00
N GLY A 445 27.49 -19.71 -0.79
CA GLY A 445 28.17 -18.88 -1.78
C GLY A 445 29.56 -19.42 -2.13
N LYS A 446 30.37 -19.76 -1.14
CA LYS A 446 31.72 -20.30 -1.37
C LYS A 446 31.71 -21.58 -2.21
N LEU A 447 30.73 -22.46 -2.00
CA LEU A 447 30.63 -23.74 -2.72
C LEU A 447 30.04 -23.57 -4.12
N LEU A 448 28.91 -22.85 -4.24
CA LEU A 448 28.12 -22.84 -5.47
C LEU A 448 28.56 -21.77 -6.49
N ILE A 449 28.97 -20.58 -6.03
CA ILE A 449 29.31 -19.47 -6.96
C ILE A 449 30.50 -19.84 -7.86
N SER A 450 31.46 -20.59 -7.33
CA SER A 450 32.66 -21.01 -8.10
C SER A 450 32.41 -22.23 -9.00
N ASP A 451 31.28 -22.93 -8.86
CA ASP A 451 30.98 -24.13 -9.64
C ASP A 451 30.58 -23.79 -11.07
N SER A 452 31.19 -24.43 -12.06
CA SER A 452 30.99 -24.16 -13.48
C SER A 452 29.57 -24.46 -13.99
N ARG A 453 28.78 -25.24 -13.26
CA ARG A 453 27.37 -25.58 -13.61
C ARG A 453 26.41 -24.45 -13.30
N ILE A 454 26.77 -23.49 -12.42
CA ILE A 454 25.98 -22.29 -12.21
C ILE A 454 26.09 -21.41 -13.46
N ALA A 455 24.98 -21.11 -14.08
CA ALA A 455 24.88 -20.37 -15.33
C ALA A 455 24.40 -18.91 -15.16
N GLY A 456 24.01 -18.51 -13.95
CA GLY A 456 23.62 -17.16 -13.62
C GLY A 456 23.33 -16.99 -12.14
N ILE A 457 23.42 -15.76 -11.63
CA ILE A 457 23.12 -15.43 -10.24
C ILE A 457 22.17 -14.23 -10.22
N ALA A 458 21.07 -14.37 -9.47
CA ALA A 458 20.21 -13.26 -9.06
C ALA A 458 20.39 -13.05 -7.57
N PHE A 459 20.80 -11.86 -7.18
CA PHE A 459 21.13 -11.50 -5.81
C PHE A 459 20.40 -10.21 -5.41
N THR A 460 19.82 -10.22 -4.21
CA THR A 460 19.37 -8.99 -3.53
C THR A 460 19.89 -9.02 -2.10
N GLY A 461 20.51 -7.93 -1.66
CA GLY A 461 21.09 -7.83 -0.31
C GLY A 461 22.07 -6.67 -0.16
N SER A 462 23.02 -6.79 0.78
CA SER A 462 23.98 -5.72 1.02
C SER A 462 24.98 -5.52 -0.13
N THR A 463 25.39 -4.26 -0.35
CA THR A 463 26.42 -3.89 -1.34
C THR A 463 27.72 -4.64 -1.10
N GLU A 464 28.13 -4.82 0.16
CA GLU A 464 29.33 -5.58 0.51
C GLU A 464 29.25 -7.03 0.04
N THR A 465 28.11 -7.68 0.22
CA THR A 465 27.90 -9.07 -0.24
C THR A 465 27.89 -9.15 -1.76
N ALA A 466 27.26 -8.21 -2.46
CA ALA A 466 27.30 -8.13 -3.93
C ALA A 466 28.73 -8.01 -4.46
N GLN A 467 29.54 -7.14 -3.84
CA GLN A 467 30.96 -6.98 -4.19
C GLN A 467 31.76 -8.27 -3.99
N ARG A 468 31.54 -8.98 -2.88
CA ARG A 468 32.18 -10.29 -2.63
C ARG A 468 31.80 -11.34 -3.68
N ILE A 469 30.53 -11.41 -4.04
CA ILE A 469 30.05 -12.30 -5.12
C ILE A 469 30.74 -11.92 -6.45
N ASN A 470 30.78 -10.65 -6.79
CA ASN A 470 31.41 -10.16 -8.03
C ASN A 470 32.90 -10.49 -8.08
N GLN A 471 33.64 -10.31 -6.97
CA GLN A 471 35.05 -10.69 -6.86
C GLN A 471 35.24 -12.20 -7.07
N GLN A 472 34.37 -13.03 -6.48
CA GLN A 472 34.42 -14.48 -6.63
C GLN A 472 34.12 -14.89 -8.09
N LEU A 473 33.15 -14.25 -8.74
CA LEU A 473 32.84 -14.47 -10.16
C LEU A 473 34.00 -14.05 -11.07
N ALA A 474 34.69 -12.96 -10.77
CA ALA A 474 35.83 -12.49 -11.55
C ALA A 474 37.02 -13.47 -11.55
N THR A 475 37.15 -14.29 -10.52
CA THR A 475 38.20 -15.33 -10.42
C THR A 475 37.76 -16.73 -10.85
N ARG A 476 36.49 -16.89 -11.23
CA ARG A 476 35.91 -18.16 -11.64
C ARG A 476 36.47 -18.58 -13.03
N PRO A 477 36.88 -19.84 -13.21
CA PRO A 477 37.26 -20.33 -14.52
C PRO A 477 36.05 -20.46 -15.46
N GLY A 478 36.27 -20.27 -16.77
CA GLY A 478 35.26 -20.39 -17.80
C GLY A 478 34.70 -19.04 -18.28
N ASN A 479 33.57 -19.07 -18.96
CA ASN A 479 32.93 -17.87 -19.49
C ASN A 479 32.26 -17.05 -18.40
N PRO A 480 32.22 -15.69 -18.52
CA PRO A 480 31.40 -14.86 -17.67
C PRO A 480 29.93 -15.30 -17.68
N ILE A 481 29.28 -15.23 -16.53
CA ILE A 481 27.85 -15.51 -16.38
C ILE A 481 27.08 -14.27 -15.97
N PRO A 482 25.79 -14.16 -16.28
CA PRO A 482 24.94 -13.08 -15.80
C PRO A 482 24.98 -12.98 -14.28
N PHE A 483 25.22 -11.77 -13.77
CA PHE A 483 25.09 -11.41 -12.35
C PHE A 483 24.15 -10.23 -12.24
N ILE A 484 22.93 -10.46 -11.73
CA ILE A 484 21.94 -9.46 -11.44
C ILE A 484 22.03 -9.17 -9.95
N ALA A 485 22.41 -7.95 -9.57
CA ALA A 485 22.63 -7.58 -8.18
C ALA A 485 21.82 -6.32 -7.85
N GLU A 486 20.81 -6.50 -7.02
CA GLU A 486 20.06 -5.41 -6.39
C GLU A 486 20.58 -5.18 -4.98
N THR A 487 20.96 -3.95 -4.66
CA THR A 487 21.57 -3.60 -3.38
C THR A 487 20.83 -2.43 -2.72
N GLY A 488 21.33 -1.99 -1.57
CA GLY A 488 20.77 -0.87 -0.83
C GLY A 488 20.99 0.50 -1.50
N GLY A 489 20.54 1.56 -0.83
CA GLY A 489 20.58 2.91 -1.34
C GLY A 489 20.62 3.97 -0.24
N GLN A 490 21.31 5.08 -0.48
CA GLN A 490 21.14 6.34 0.25
C GLN A 490 20.07 7.17 -0.43
N ASN A 491 18.84 6.62 -0.44
CA ASN A 491 17.73 7.22 -1.19
C ASN A 491 17.40 8.61 -0.65
N CYS A 492 17.30 9.56 -1.54
CA CYS A 492 17.06 10.95 -1.22
C CYS A 492 15.69 11.43 -1.66
N MET A 493 15.19 12.48 -1.01
CA MET A 493 14.04 13.26 -1.43
C MET A 493 14.46 14.72 -1.53
N VAL A 494 14.12 15.41 -2.61
CA VAL A 494 14.41 16.84 -2.81
C VAL A 494 13.10 17.61 -2.76
N VAL A 495 12.99 18.51 -1.79
CA VAL A 495 11.77 19.27 -1.50
C VAL A 495 12.03 20.75 -1.68
N ASP A 496 11.34 21.40 -2.61
CA ASP A 496 11.44 22.85 -2.82
C ASP A 496 10.38 23.64 -2.05
N SER A 497 10.50 24.97 -2.04
CA SER A 497 9.59 25.88 -1.32
C SER A 497 8.15 25.86 -1.83
N THR A 498 7.86 25.27 -2.99
CA THR A 498 6.51 25.19 -3.56
C THR A 498 5.80 23.89 -3.21
N ALA A 499 6.48 22.93 -2.62
CA ALA A 499 5.91 21.67 -2.19
C ALA A 499 4.74 21.87 -1.21
N LEU A 500 3.81 20.92 -1.19
CA LEU A 500 2.73 20.91 -0.21
C LEU A 500 3.24 20.18 1.06
N PRO A 501 3.42 20.90 2.18
CA PRO A 501 4.01 20.30 3.39
C PRO A 501 3.27 19.05 3.89
N GLU A 502 1.94 19.04 3.81
CA GLU A 502 1.11 17.89 4.22
C GLU A 502 1.45 16.64 3.41
N GLN A 503 1.58 16.77 2.08
CA GLN A 503 1.93 15.65 1.21
C GLN A 503 3.37 15.20 1.45
N VAL A 504 4.31 16.14 1.64
CA VAL A 504 5.70 15.81 2.00
C VAL A 504 5.74 14.97 3.28
N VAL A 505 4.97 15.35 4.31
CA VAL A 505 4.93 14.63 5.58
C VAL A 505 4.37 13.23 5.42
N ASP A 506 3.25 13.07 4.70
CA ASP A 506 2.64 11.76 4.44
C ASP A 506 3.61 10.83 3.70
N ASP A 507 4.27 11.33 2.64
CA ASP A 507 5.21 10.55 1.85
C ASP A 507 6.50 10.23 2.63
N VAL A 508 6.95 11.13 3.52
CA VAL A 508 8.09 10.88 4.43
C VAL A 508 7.75 9.79 5.45
N ILE A 509 6.59 9.85 6.10
CA ILE A 509 6.15 8.83 7.06
C ILE A 509 6.13 7.46 6.39
N THR A 510 5.49 7.37 5.24
CA THR A 510 5.39 6.12 4.47
C THR A 510 6.76 5.61 4.01
N SER A 511 7.57 6.48 3.42
CA SER A 511 8.83 6.07 2.79
C SER A 511 9.96 5.81 3.79
N ALA A 512 10.07 6.59 4.87
CA ALA A 512 11.17 6.45 5.81
C ALA A 512 10.89 5.44 6.93
N PHE A 513 9.62 5.27 7.36
CA PHE A 513 9.31 4.59 8.62
C PHE A 513 8.48 3.32 8.49
N GLU A 514 7.62 3.18 7.47
CA GLU A 514 6.94 1.90 7.26
C GLU A 514 7.95 0.74 7.14
N SER A 515 7.54 -0.45 7.55
CA SER A 515 8.42 -1.63 7.66
C SER A 515 9.62 -1.40 8.58
N ALA A 516 9.53 -0.47 9.55
CA ALA A 516 10.64 0.01 10.37
C ALA A 516 11.84 0.51 9.53
N GLY A 517 11.56 1.16 8.38
CA GLY A 517 12.59 1.65 7.45
C GLY A 517 13.43 0.57 6.76
N GLN A 518 13.04 -0.71 6.87
CA GLN A 518 13.79 -1.86 6.36
C GLN A 518 13.45 -2.18 4.91
N ARG A 519 13.41 -1.16 4.05
CA ARG A 519 13.25 -1.29 2.59
C ARG A 519 14.47 -0.73 1.89
N CYS A 520 14.93 -1.39 0.83
CA CYS A 520 16.02 -0.87 -0.01
C CYS A 520 15.66 0.48 -0.65
N SER A 521 14.36 0.72 -0.88
CA SER A 521 13.80 1.97 -1.41
C SER A 521 13.43 2.99 -0.35
N ALA A 522 13.61 2.72 0.96
CA ALA A 522 13.22 3.64 2.03
C ALA A 522 13.99 4.96 1.94
N LEU A 523 13.31 6.05 2.24
CA LEU A 523 13.90 7.39 2.32
C LEU A 523 14.91 7.44 3.47
N ARG A 524 16.13 7.82 3.16
CA ARG A 524 17.23 7.96 4.14
C ARG A 524 17.58 9.41 4.40
N VAL A 525 17.47 10.26 3.37
CA VAL A 525 17.87 11.66 3.43
C VAL A 525 16.85 12.54 2.73
N MET A 526 16.31 13.52 3.45
CA MET A 526 15.45 14.56 2.91
C MET A 526 16.24 15.86 2.78
N PHE A 527 16.45 16.32 1.55
CA PHE A 527 16.89 17.68 1.27
C PHE A 527 15.67 18.58 1.23
N ILE A 528 15.61 19.58 2.10
CA ILE A 528 14.47 20.50 2.19
C ILE A 528 14.92 21.95 2.10
N GLN A 529 14.22 22.74 1.27
CA GLN A 529 14.54 24.15 1.12
C GLN A 529 14.23 24.94 2.41
N ASP A 530 15.14 25.83 2.80
CA ASP A 530 15.08 26.58 4.07
C ASP A 530 13.73 27.27 4.33
N ASP A 531 13.11 27.82 3.26
CA ASP A 531 11.87 28.61 3.36
C ASP A 531 10.68 27.83 3.95
N ILE A 532 10.64 26.51 3.79
CA ILE A 532 9.53 25.69 4.28
C ILE A 532 9.96 24.67 5.34
N ALA A 533 11.26 24.57 5.62
CA ALA A 533 11.82 23.53 6.47
C ALA A 533 11.21 23.52 7.87
N ASP A 534 11.15 24.67 8.55
CA ASP A 534 10.65 24.73 9.93
C ASP A 534 9.20 24.27 10.06
N ASN A 535 8.32 24.72 9.15
CA ASN A 535 6.91 24.33 9.15
C ASN A 535 6.75 22.83 8.85
N THR A 536 7.44 22.32 7.83
CA THR A 536 7.36 20.90 7.44
C THR A 536 7.90 19.99 8.52
N LEU A 537 9.04 20.33 9.16
CA LEU A 537 9.62 19.53 10.25
C LEU A 537 8.75 19.57 11.51
N GLN A 538 8.08 20.68 11.80
CA GLN A 538 7.10 20.75 12.90
C GLN A 538 5.90 19.84 12.62
N MET A 539 5.40 19.83 11.39
CA MET A 539 4.29 18.94 10.99
C MET A 539 4.72 17.47 11.04
N LEU A 540 5.93 17.14 10.55
CA LEU A 540 6.48 15.79 10.61
C LEU A 540 6.59 15.30 12.06
N ALA A 541 7.14 16.12 12.96
CA ALA A 541 7.21 15.79 14.38
C ALA A 541 5.82 15.55 14.98
N GLY A 542 4.83 16.35 14.59
CA GLY A 542 3.42 16.15 14.99
C GLY A 542 2.82 14.85 14.47
N ALA A 543 3.06 14.50 13.21
CA ALA A 543 2.60 13.25 12.61
C ALA A 543 3.23 12.02 13.28
N MET A 544 4.53 12.08 13.59
CA MET A 544 5.23 11.01 14.30
C MET A 544 4.66 10.71 15.69
N LEU A 545 4.08 11.70 16.39
CA LEU A 545 3.41 11.47 17.69
C LEU A 545 2.17 10.58 17.60
N SER A 546 1.60 10.42 16.40
CA SER A 546 0.44 9.55 16.16
C SER A 546 0.85 8.13 15.78
N MET A 547 2.15 7.88 15.54
CA MET A 547 2.63 6.55 15.14
C MET A 547 2.79 5.64 16.34
N THR A 548 2.46 4.38 16.16
CA THR A 548 2.54 3.31 17.16
C THR A 548 3.47 2.20 16.69
N ALA A 549 4.56 1.96 17.45
CA ALA A 549 5.37 0.75 17.29
C ALA A 549 4.79 -0.36 18.18
N GLY A 550 4.52 -1.54 17.59
CA GLY A 550 3.85 -2.60 18.31
C GLY A 550 3.95 -3.99 17.67
N ASP A 551 3.15 -4.93 18.19
CA ASP A 551 3.06 -6.27 17.58
C ASP A 551 2.56 -6.15 16.14
N PRO A 552 3.31 -6.65 15.15
CA PRO A 552 2.94 -6.50 13.74
C PRO A 552 1.60 -7.18 13.36
N ARG A 553 1.07 -8.03 14.22
CA ARG A 553 -0.24 -8.68 14.02
C ARG A 553 -1.41 -7.82 14.52
N GLU A 554 -1.15 -6.71 15.19
CA GLU A 554 -2.18 -5.80 15.68
C GLU A 554 -2.44 -4.69 14.64
N LEU A 555 -3.72 -4.43 14.37
CA LEU A 555 -4.13 -3.39 13.40
C LEU A 555 -3.65 -1.98 13.80
N ALA A 556 -3.47 -1.74 15.10
CA ALA A 556 -3.02 -0.46 15.64
C ALA A 556 -1.50 -0.23 15.50
N SER A 557 -0.76 -1.23 15.03
CA SER A 557 0.70 -1.11 14.88
C SER A 557 1.05 -0.55 13.50
N ASP A 558 1.60 0.65 13.45
CA ASP A 558 2.09 1.27 12.21
C ASP A 558 3.44 0.69 11.79
N LEU A 559 4.24 0.26 12.75
CA LEU A 559 5.53 -0.40 12.48
C LEU A 559 5.82 -1.53 13.47
N GLY A 560 6.46 -2.57 12.96
CA GLY A 560 6.94 -3.72 13.72
C GLY A 560 8.39 -3.54 14.20
N PRO A 561 9.03 -4.63 14.70
CA PRO A 561 10.44 -4.64 15.09
C PRO A 561 11.36 -4.61 13.87
N VAL A 562 12.64 -4.30 14.10
CA VAL A 562 13.70 -4.66 13.16
C VAL A 562 13.99 -6.15 13.25
N ILE A 563 14.59 -6.70 12.18
CA ILE A 563 14.65 -8.14 11.96
C ILE A 563 15.30 -8.96 13.09
N ASP A 564 16.34 -8.45 13.71
CA ASP A 564 17.07 -9.15 14.75
C ASP A 564 17.84 -8.21 15.71
N ARG A 565 18.51 -8.80 16.69
CA ARG A 565 19.32 -8.07 17.67
C ARG A 565 20.55 -7.41 17.05
N GLY A 566 21.08 -7.99 15.98
CA GLY A 566 22.24 -7.39 15.28
C GLY A 566 21.86 -6.06 14.68
N ALA A 567 20.79 -6.03 13.87
CA ALA A 567 20.25 -4.80 13.29
C ALA A 567 19.84 -3.77 14.36
N GLN A 568 19.20 -4.23 15.47
CA GLN A 568 18.88 -3.34 16.59
C GLN A 568 20.11 -2.68 17.19
N THR A 569 21.21 -3.43 17.39
CA THR A 569 22.44 -2.92 17.98
C THR A 569 23.14 -1.92 17.07
N GLU A 570 23.23 -2.20 15.77
CA GLU A 570 23.83 -1.31 14.78
C GLU A 570 23.07 0.01 14.66
N LEU A 571 21.74 -0.05 14.58
CA LEU A 571 20.88 1.13 14.52
C LEU A 571 20.95 1.97 15.79
N GLN A 572 20.98 1.34 16.97
CA GLN A 572 21.11 2.07 18.22
C GLN A 572 22.47 2.77 18.32
N ALA A 573 23.55 2.13 17.87
CA ALA A 573 24.87 2.76 17.83
C ALA A 573 24.90 3.98 16.89
N HIS A 574 24.19 3.89 15.73
CA HIS A 574 24.02 5.03 14.84
C HIS A 574 23.21 6.16 15.47
N ILE A 575 22.08 5.86 16.11
CA ILE A 575 21.24 6.84 16.82
C ILE A 575 22.05 7.54 17.91
N ASP A 576 22.81 6.79 18.71
CA ASP A 576 23.68 7.35 19.77
C ASP A 576 24.78 8.26 19.19
N ARG A 577 25.29 7.94 17.99
CA ARG A 577 26.22 8.81 17.26
C ARG A 577 25.54 10.10 16.82
N MET A 578 24.36 10.00 16.21
CA MET A 578 23.59 11.17 15.73
C MET A 578 23.20 12.10 16.87
N HIS A 579 22.86 11.59 18.05
CA HIS A 579 22.62 12.45 19.22
C HIS A 579 23.82 13.30 19.64
N ARG A 580 25.05 12.89 19.28
CA ARG A 580 26.28 13.67 19.56
C ARG A 580 26.68 14.59 18.42
N GLU A 581 26.39 14.22 17.16
CA GLU A 581 26.94 14.82 15.95
C GLU A 581 25.93 15.61 15.13
N ALA A 582 24.62 15.49 15.44
CA ALA A 582 23.55 16.07 14.66
C ALA A 582 22.50 16.76 15.55
N LYS A 583 21.64 17.57 14.95
CA LYS A 583 20.53 18.19 15.68
C LYS A 583 19.35 17.22 15.71
N PHE A 584 18.96 16.79 16.90
CA PHE A 584 17.77 15.97 17.11
C PHE A 584 16.48 16.77 16.80
N ILE A 585 15.56 16.17 16.03
CA ILE A 585 14.27 16.80 15.65
C ILE A 585 13.10 16.09 16.36
N ALA A 586 12.94 14.77 16.15
CA ALA A 586 11.79 14.02 16.68
C ALA A 586 12.10 12.54 16.81
N LYS A 587 11.32 11.85 17.65
CA LYS A 587 11.28 10.38 17.73
C LYS A 587 9.87 9.89 18.09
N VAL A 588 9.61 8.62 17.82
CA VAL A 588 8.45 7.88 18.33
C VAL A 588 8.85 7.19 19.63
N GLU A 589 8.02 7.26 20.65
CA GLU A 589 8.27 6.55 21.91
C GLU A 589 7.84 5.08 21.81
N LEU A 590 8.61 4.19 22.42
CA LEU A 590 8.26 2.77 22.52
C LEU A 590 7.56 2.49 23.83
N ASP A 591 6.40 1.81 23.77
CA ASP A 591 5.76 1.31 24.97
C ASP A 591 6.62 0.23 25.65
N SER A 592 6.70 0.29 26.98
CA SER A 592 7.53 -0.61 27.78
C SER A 592 7.14 -2.09 27.65
N SER A 593 5.90 -2.41 27.28
CA SER A 593 5.43 -3.78 27.01
C SER A 593 6.18 -4.45 25.85
N HIS A 594 6.77 -3.66 24.94
CA HIS A 594 7.50 -4.14 23.75
C HIS A 594 9.03 -4.25 23.97
N SER A 595 9.53 -4.05 25.20
CA SER A 595 10.97 -4.07 25.54
C SER A 595 11.66 -5.41 25.24
N ASN A 596 10.92 -6.52 25.17
CA ASN A 596 11.46 -7.84 24.83
C ASN A 596 11.70 -8.07 23.33
N GLY A 597 11.23 -7.18 22.46
CA GLY A 597 11.41 -7.25 21.00
C GLY A 597 12.71 -6.59 20.54
N SER A 598 12.94 -6.67 19.22
CA SER A 598 14.04 -5.98 18.53
C SER A 598 13.56 -4.63 17.98
N TYR A 599 12.90 -3.81 18.78
CA TYR A 599 12.35 -2.54 18.30
C TYR A 599 13.39 -1.43 18.24
N VAL A 600 13.32 -0.67 17.16
CA VAL A 600 13.97 0.64 16.98
C VAL A 600 12.87 1.57 16.46
N THR A 601 12.58 2.63 17.21
CA THR A 601 11.53 3.56 16.82
C THR A 601 12.04 4.61 15.83
N PRO A 602 11.15 5.23 15.03
CA PRO A 602 11.49 6.33 14.14
C PRO A 602 12.22 7.46 14.83
N HIS A 603 13.33 7.89 14.24
CA HIS A 603 14.13 9.05 14.66
C HIS A 603 14.37 9.97 13.47
N VAL A 604 14.38 11.27 13.72
CA VAL A 604 14.71 12.30 12.73
C VAL A 604 15.84 13.19 13.26
N PHE A 605 16.91 13.33 12.48
CA PHE A 605 18.06 14.17 12.78
C PHE A 605 18.33 15.15 11.63
N GLU A 606 18.65 16.40 11.94
CA GLU A 606 19.15 17.37 10.97
C GLU A 606 20.69 17.31 10.97
N ILE A 607 21.27 17.07 9.80
CA ILE A 607 22.72 16.95 9.56
C ILE A 607 23.19 18.02 8.58
N ASP A 608 24.48 18.33 8.59
CA ASP A 608 25.05 19.40 7.76
C ASP A 608 25.41 18.93 6.34
N SER A 609 25.75 17.65 6.17
CA SER A 609 26.23 17.09 4.89
C SER A 609 26.00 15.57 4.84
N LEU A 610 25.84 15.03 3.62
CA LEU A 610 25.85 13.59 3.37
C LEU A 610 27.15 12.89 3.80
N ASP A 611 28.26 13.60 3.89
CA ASP A 611 29.55 13.05 4.35
C ASP A 611 29.51 12.51 5.79
N GLN A 612 28.51 12.92 6.58
CA GLN A 612 28.27 12.36 7.92
C GLN A 612 27.69 10.92 7.87
N LEU A 613 27.21 10.47 6.69
CA LEU A 613 26.65 9.14 6.47
C LEU A 613 27.60 8.30 5.62
N THR A 614 28.44 7.52 6.26
CA THR A 614 29.47 6.70 5.59
C THR A 614 28.92 5.42 4.96
N GLU A 615 27.71 5.00 5.36
CA GLU A 615 27.02 3.78 4.89
C GLU A 615 25.51 3.94 4.97
N GLU A 616 24.77 3.04 4.34
CA GLU A 616 23.31 2.99 4.42
C GLU A 616 22.86 2.64 5.84
N VAL A 617 21.95 3.45 6.40
CA VAL A 617 21.33 3.19 7.71
C VAL A 617 20.02 2.44 7.48
N PHE A 618 20.06 1.10 7.54
CA PHE A 618 18.94 0.25 7.15
C PHE A 618 17.91 0.07 8.27
N GLY A 619 17.22 1.18 8.63
CA GLY A 619 16.24 1.25 9.71
C GLY A 619 15.45 2.56 9.69
N PRO A 620 14.61 2.80 10.70
CA PRO A 620 13.69 3.93 10.74
C PRO A 620 14.37 5.22 11.21
N VAL A 621 15.43 5.61 10.55
CA VAL A 621 16.20 6.83 10.86
C VAL A 621 16.27 7.72 9.63
N LEU A 622 15.64 8.89 9.72
CA LEU A 622 15.64 9.90 8.67
C LEU A 622 16.66 11.00 8.99
N HIS A 623 17.45 11.37 7.99
CA HIS A 623 18.35 12.51 8.06
C HIS A 623 17.80 13.65 7.21
N VAL A 624 17.89 14.87 7.70
CA VAL A 624 17.41 16.08 7.02
C VAL A 624 18.59 16.99 6.75
N ILE A 625 18.69 17.48 5.53
CA ILE A 625 19.67 18.50 5.12
C ILE A 625 18.91 19.69 4.58
N ARG A 626 19.16 20.87 5.16
CA ARG A 626 18.60 22.11 4.63
C ARG A 626 19.45 22.65 3.49
N TYR A 627 18.81 23.30 2.53
CA TYR A 627 19.51 23.98 1.44
C TYR A 627 18.80 25.26 1.03
N SER A 628 19.57 26.26 0.55
CA SER A 628 19.02 27.47 -0.05
C SER A 628 18.73 27.27 -1.53
N SER A 629 17.80 28.05 -2.10
CA SER A 629 17.33 27.89 -3.50
C SER A 629 18.44 27.91 -4.55
N ASP A 630 19.56 28.61 -4.29
CA ASP A 630 20.72 28.68 -5.15
C ASP A 630 21.67 27.46 -5.04
N GLN A 631 21.45 26.58 -4.08
CA GLN A 631 22.29 25.41 -3.82
C GLN A 631 21.81 24.11 -4.51
N LEU A 632 20.76 24.15 -5.31
CA LEU A 632 20.19 22.95 -5.96
C LEU A 632 21.26 22.12 -6.72
N SER A 633 22.16 22.79 -7.45
CA SER A 633 23.24 22.09 -8.18
C SER A 633 24.21 21.36 -7.24
N SER A 634 24.43 21.90 -6.04
CA SER A 634 25.25 21.25 -5.00
C SER A 634 24.52 20.05 -4.41
N VAL A 635 23.22 20.15 -4.16
CA VAL A 635 22.36 19.04 -3.71
C VAL A 635 22.42 17.87 -4.70
N ILE A 636 22.18 18.13 -5.98
CA ILE A 636 22.26 17.12 -7.06
C ILE A 636 23.64 16.45 -7.09
N LYS A 637 24.70 17.26 -6.97
CA LYS A 637 26.07 16.72 -6.93
C LYS A 637 26.27 15.80 -5.71
N GLN A 638 25.86 16.22 -4.52
CA GLN A 638 25.98 15.41 -3.30
C GLN A 638 25.25 14.06 -3.45
N ILE A 639 24.02 14.07 -4.00
CA ILE A 639 23.26 12.85 -4.25
C ILE A 639 24.02 11.91 -5.19
N ASN A 640 24.54 12.41 -6.31
CA ASN A 640 25.27 11.59 -7.28
C ASN A 640 26.61 11.06 -6.72
N ASP A 641 27.30 11.86 -5.92
CA ASP A 641 28.59 11.49 -5.32
C ASP A 641 28.47 10.34 -4.31
N THR A 642 27.28 10.03 -3.80
CA THR A 642 27.06 8.85 -2.93
C THR A 642 27.37 7.53 -3.66
N GLY A 643 27.27 7.51 -4.99
CA GLY A 643 27.41 6.30 -5.81
C GLY A 643 26.22 5.35 -5.76
N TYR A 644 25.16 5.70 -5.02
CA TYR A 644 23.88 5.00 -5.01
C TYR A 644 22.93 5.59 -6.05
N GLY A 645 21.94 4.81 -6.48
CA GLY A 645 21.00 5.26 -7.51
C GLY A 645 19.73 4.43 -7.59
N LEU A 646 19.18 3.94 -6.47
CA LEU A 646 18.00 3.10 -6.49
C LEU A 646 16.72 3.92 -6.64
N THR A 647 16.44 4.84 -5.71
CA THR A 647 15.24 5.69 -5.74
C THR A 647 15.53 7.14 -5.40
N LEU A 648 14.69 8.04 -5.93
CA LEU A 648 14.71 9.48 -5.66
C LEU A 648 13.29 10.01 -5.59
N GLY A 649 12.95 10.78 -4.56
CA GLY A 649 11.70 11.53 -4.44
C GLY A 649 11.88 13.01 -4.82
N ILE A 650 10.86 13.62 -5.44
CA ILE A 650 10.87 15.04 -5.77
C ILE A 650 9.52 15.65 -5.38
N HIS A 651 9.55 16.65 -4.49
CA HIS A 651 8.39 17.43 -4.15
C HIS A 651 8.52 18.87 -4.65
N SER A 652 7.79 19.21 -5.68
CA SER A 652 7.73 20.54 -6.28
C SER A 652 6.43 20.76 -7.05
N ARG A 653 5.93 21.98 -7.08
CA ARG A 653 4.86 22.40 -8.00
C ARG A 653 5.39 23.06 -9.27
N ILE A 654 6.71 23.12 -9.42
CA ILE A 654 7.39 23.70 -10.57
C ILE A 654 7.96 22.58 -11.43
N GLU A 655 7.33 22.30 -12.58
CA GLU A 655 7.74 21.26 -13.50
C GLU A 655 9.23 21.37 -13.90
N ALA A 656 9.70 22.59 -14.20
CA ALA A 656 11.09 22.84 -14.58
C ALA A 656 12.09 22.49 -13.45
N PHE A 657 11.69 22.63 -12.18
CA PHE A 657 12.49 22.19 -11.03
C PHE A 657 12.57 20.66 -11.01
N ALA A 658 11.42 20.00 -11.05
CA ALA A 658 11.35 18.53 -11.03
C ALA A 658 12.13 17.92 -12.21
N GLU A 659 11.98 18.50 -13.42
CA GLU A 659 12.74 18.06 -14.60
C GLU A 659 14.24 18.28 -14.45
N THR A 660 14.66 19.38 -13.83
CA THR A 660 16.09 19.66 -13.56
C THR A 660 16.68 18.62 -12.62
N VAL A 661 15.99 18.29 -11.52
CA VAL A 661 16.42 17.24 -10.59
C VAL A 661 16.46 15.89 -11.29
N TYR A 662 15.37 15.49 -11.95
CA TYR A 662 15.26 14.21 -12.66
C TYR A 662 16.37 13.99 -13.70
N ARG A 663 16.65 15.00 -14.55
CA ARG A 663 17.64 14.88 -15.62
C ARG A 663 19.09 14.86 -15.15
N ASN A 664 19.37 15.39 -13.96
CA ASN A 664 20.75 15.55 -13.48
C ASN A 664 21.10 14.64 -12.32
N THR A 665 20.17 13.79 -11.86
CA THR A 665 20.43 12.74 -10.85
C THR A 665 20.52 11.37 -11.50
N ILE A 666 21.32 10.48 -10.89
CA ILE A 666 21.47 9.09 -11.32
C ILE A 666 20.58 8.24 -10.40
N ALA A 667 19.29 8.07 -10.77
CA ALA A 667 18.37 7.21 -10.05
C ALA A 667 17.60 6.33 -11.04
N GLY A 668 17.45 5.05 -10.70
CA GLY A 668 16.69 4.09 -11.50
C GLY A 668 15.19 4.36 -11.47
N ASN A 669 14.70 4.82 -10.31
CA ASN A 669 13.30 5.18 -10.10
C ASN A 669 13.20 6.58 -9.50
N THR A 670 12.41 7.44 -10.12
CA THR A 670 12.15 8.81 -9.64
C THR A 670 10.64 9.02 -9.50
N TYR A 671 10.23 9.53 -8.37
CA TYR A 671 8.84 9.75 -7.99
C TYR A 671 8.53 11.23 -7.75
#